data_ae7193e59204c45f2b9f57c4680542b6
#
_entry.id   ae7193e59204c45f2b9f57c4680542b6
#
_cell.length_a   1.000
_cell.length_b   1.000
_cell.length_c   1.000
_cell.angle_alpha   90.00
_cell.angle_beta   90.00
_cell.angle_gamma   90.00
#
_symmetry.space_group_name_H-M   'P 1'
#
loop_
_entity.id
_entity.type
_entity.pdbx_description
1 polymer ?
#
loop_
_entity_poly.entity_id
_entity_poly.type
_entity_poly.pdbx_seq_one_letter_code
_entity_poly.pdbx_strand_id
1 'polypeptide(L)'
;MFQSRNPRGLPRSSTRRSTRRSLLTAVAAVTLLVTAASPGHAAASAPTRPSASHPAVSPNPFDKVDHLAKTPGHVRTVPAPGGLADGRLPGPHTPRPKGQGRADTAHATLGKVSVPCTLDGVTGLSPEAFADFLADPAVTADGCLRSILWTWDPRLVPVMSDEHVQAVSRRITQLAASHDGKDGSHLLEMFTYLHAVAYQDFSHDEIDITDAPTVNAMREAVDAFGSAAHTFDVTRPNAETLREALDAASAPGLRQHQLPLIKRVLATMDAQHPDTSQDTSWAGAALAALSVNYLGVYPGNKDDAFHAAAAADPSYRAVFRSFADYTHLKDGPNAWVVRDALLEYGRFGQIEGLRDEIVSGLGGLLDTTARNFGDSSAPWAKVATWLGVFDACAPYHVCKDDIEKRLFPYTYTYGTDGTDGIQVRTALDRDTVDQLYYASKQVKAQFHRVLGAEEPLAGDTNATLHIVLYGSRADYENFHPLLTGMDTDNGGVYIEKGATFYTYQRRVPQDSTLTLEELFRHEYTHYLNGRWAVPGSFGEGPWYEGDRTTAMDEGTAEFFDGATRDDGIRVRKSLVQGIIDDTAGGGPRMSVNQLLHATYDADGFRFYNYAGTFFEFLWTEYPSLLREMYHDLRSDDPAAFDAWRNRLGGDAGLQSAYNSFLDQQIAHVDDLYVPNTTYTPLGELRDTSADQIRSSFTAMTESNPDCRATGAPERPRFTCTGRITANLTNTGNADTVFKDMSETVDYFLLDRAAGGDNNLTDMNCSFGDVDIWSDQRAGTSDYTCEGPLRG
;
A
#
# COMPACT_ATOMS: atom_id res chain seq x y z
N MET A 1 8.24 -33.20 -33.51
CA MET A 1 9.28 -33.69 -34.47
C MET A 1 10.56 -32.95 -34.14
N PHE A 2 11.62 -33.74 -33.88
CA PHE A 2 13.04 -33.47 -33.78
C PHE A 2 13.56 -32.53 -32.71
N GLN A 3 14.17 -33.06 -31.64
CA GLN A 3 15.48 -33.68 -31.35
C GLN A 3 16.60 -32.62 -31.27
N SER A 4 17.13 -32.35 -30.10
CA SER A 4 18.26 -32.92 -29.37
C SER A 4 19.64 -32.52 -29.86
N ARG A 5 20.47 -32.04 -28.94
CA ARG A 5 21.85 -32.53 -28.76
C ARG A 5 22.59 -31.84 -27.61
N ASN A 6 22.98 -32.66 -26.64
CA ASN A 6 24.08 -32.43 -25.70
C ASN A 6 25.41 -32.83 -26.39
N PRO A 7 26.60 -32.31 -26.04
CA PRO A 7 27.38 -33.08 -25.10
C PRO A 7 28.46 -32.35 -24.24
N ARG A 8 28.63 -32.85 -23.03
CA ARG A 8 29.89 -33.19 -22.31
C ARG A 8 30.96 -32.17 -21.99
N GLY A 9 31.31 -32.12 -20.69
CA GLY A 9 32.61 -31.81 -20.18
C GLY A 9 32.66 -31.34 -18.73
N LEU A 10 32.90 -32.22 -17.79
CA LEU A 10 33.21 -31.92 -16.36
C LEU A 10 34.64 -31.35 -16.21
N PRO A 11 34.91 -30.50 -15.20
CA PRO A 11 35.44 -31.09 -13.96
C PRO A 11 34.83 -30.50 -12.65
N ARG A 12 34.93 -31.29 -11.61
CA ARG A 12 34.50 -31.07 -10.23
C ARG A 12 35.34 -30.04 -9.54
N SER A 13 34.71 -29.05 -8.90
CA SER A 13 35.02 -28.57 -7.54
C SER A 13 34.22 -27.28 -7.26
N SER A 14 33.68 -27.13 -6.05
CA SER A 14 32.98 -25.95 -5.52
C SER A 14 31.44 -25.92 -5.58
N THR A 15 30.77 -27.01 -5.27
CA THR A 15 29.30 -27.07 -5.27
C THR A 15 28.65 -26.72 -3.91
N ARG A 16 29.39 -26.35 -2.88
CA ARG A 16 28.80 -25.97 -1.59
C ARG A 16 28.53 -24.47 -1.42
N ARG A 17 29.28 -23.60 -2.07
CA ARG A 17 29.10 -22.13 -1.98
C ARG A 17 27.98 -21.61 -2.87
N SER A 18 27.71 -22.21 -4.01
CA SER A 18 26.68 -21.77 -4.96
C SER A 18 25.26 -21.99 -4.46
N THR A 19 25.01 -23.04 -3.66
CA THR A 19 23.69 -23.33 -3.09
C THR A 19 23.32 -22.40 -1.92
N ARG A 20 24.32 -21.94 -1.15
CA ARG A 20 24.07 -20.94 -0.10
C ARG A 20 23.74 -19.56 -0.69
N ARG A 21 24.49 -19.12 -1.70
CA ARG A 21 24.21 -17.84 -2.38
C ARG A 21 22.80 -17.79 -2.99
N SER A 22 22.36 -18.84 -3.66
CA SER A 22 21.04 -18.87 -4.27
C SER A 22 19.89 -18.84 -3.23
N LEU A 23 20.12 -19.40 -2.03
CA LEU A 23 19.11 -19.41 -0.96
C LEU A 23 19.08 -18.08 -0.19
N LEU A 24 20.24 -17.49 0.10
CA LEU A 24 20.34 -16.17 0.73
C LEU A 24 19.80 -15.09 -0.19
N THR A 25 20.07 -15.13 -1.49
CA THR A 25 19.51 -14.18 -2.45
C THR A 25 17.99 -14.30 -2.56
N ALA A 26 17.41 -15.51 -2.45
CA ALA A 26 15.97 -15.68 -2.47
C ALA A 26 15.29 -15.14 -1.20
N VAL A 27 15.90 -15.31 -0.02
CA VAL A 27 15.36 -14.80 1.24
C VAL A 27 15.63 -13.31 1.39
N ALA A 28 16.82 -12.84 0.96
CA ALA A 28 17.11 -11.40 0.89
C ALA A 28 16.18 -10.68 -0.10
N ALA A 29 15.85 -11.32 -1.24
CA ALA A 29 14.90 -10.77 -2.19
C ALA A 29 13.48 -10.65 -1.62
N VAL A 30 13.04 -11.59 -0.77
CA VAL A 30 11.73 -11.49 -0.11
C VAL A 30 11.73 -10.38 0.95
N THR A 31 12.80 -10.24 1.73
CA THR A 31 12.94 -9.15 2.71
C THR A 31 13.20 -7.80 2.02
N LEU A 32 13.98 -7.80 0.94
CA LEU A 32 14.22 -6.61 0.10
C LEU A 32 12.98 -6.22 -0.72
N LEU A 33 12.15 -7.17 -1.18
CA LEU A 33 10.88 -6.84 -1.85
C LEU A 33 9.90 -6.17 -0.87
N VAL A 34 9.94 -6.52 0.40
CA VAL A 34 9.18 -5.82 1.44
C VAL A 34 9.79 -4.46 1.77
N THR A 35 11.13 -4.31 1.68
CA THR A 35 11.81 -3.04 1.93
C THR A 35 11.99 -2.19 0.67
N ALA A 36 12.09 -2.81 -0.51
CA ALA A 36 12.27 -2.10 -1.78
C ALA A 36 10.95 -1.69 -2.44
N ALA A 37 9.82 -2.31 -2.05
CA ALA A 37 8.52 -1.92 -2.59
C ALA A 37 8.05 -0.54 -2.17
N SER A 38 8.68 0.09 -1.16
CA SER A 38 8.38 1.48 -0.82
C SER A 38 9.32 2.02 0.26
N PRO A 39 10.20 2.93 -0.05
CA PRO A 39 10.98 3.64 0.97
C PRO A 39 10.13 4.41 1.97
N GLY A 40 8.86 4.52 1.73
CA GLY A 40 7.91 5.14 2.64
C GLY A 40 6.93 4.18 3.33
N HIS A 41 6.86 2.88 2.99
CA HIS A 41 5.89 1.93 3.55
C HIS A 41 6.43 1.13 4.72
N ALA A 42 7.72 1.15 4.99
CA ALA A 42 8.28 0.45 6.15
C ALA A 42 7.69 0.92 7.49
N ALA A 43 7.10 2.11 7.52
CA ALA A 43 6.40 2.62 8.69
C ALA A 43 4.96 2.11 8.82
N ALA A 44 4.35 1.63 7.72
CA ALA A 44 2.95 1.19 7.71
C ALA A 44 2.81 -0.32 7.85
N SER A 45 3.87 -1.09 7.62
CA SER A 45 3.84 -2.54 7.66
C SER A 45 3.97 -3.17 9.04
N ALA A 46 4.22 -2.40 10.07
CA ALA A 46 3.83 -2.86 11.39
C ALA A 46 2.32 -3.12 11.32
N PRO A 47 1.81 -4.27 11.79
CA PRO A 47 0.37 -4.44 11.91
C PRO A 47 -0.17 -3.13 12.45
N THR A 48 -1.16 -2.53 11.76
CA THR A 48 -1.76 -1.27 12.15
C THR A 48 -2.21 -1.43 13.58
N ARG A 49 -1.28 -1.20 14.48
CA ARG A 49 -1.54 -1.20 15.90
C ARG A 49 -2.44 -0.01 16.08
N PRO A 50 -3.62 -0.16 16.62
CA PRO A 50 -4.33 1.00 17.08
C PRO A 50 -3.32 1.76 17.93
N SER A 51 -2.87 2.91 17.48
CA SER A 51 -2.17 3.84 18.32
C SER A 51 -3.01 3.94 19.56
N ALA A 52 -2.44 3.61 20.71
CA ALA A 52 -3.07 3.96 21.95
C ALA A 52 -3.50 5.41 21.79
N SER A 53 -4.77 5.70 22.05
CA SER A 53 -5.47 6.95 21.85
C SER A 53 -4.61 8.17 22.21
N HIS A 54 -3.74 8.53 21.29
CA HIS A 54 -3.18 9.87 21.25
C HIS A 54 -4.22 10.77 20.58
N PRO A 55 -4.34 12.05 20.98
CA PRO A 55 -5.15 12.99 20.25
C PRO A 55 -4.75 12.84 18.79
N ALA A 56 -5.73 12.64 17.94
CA ALA A 56 -5.55 12.37 16.54
C ALA A 56 -4.50 13.34 15.98
N VAL A 57 -3.31 12.82 15.73
CA VAL A 57 -2.41 13.49 14.80
C VAL A 57 -3.24 13.53 13.53
N SER A 58 -3.48 14.71 13.02
CA SER A 58 -4.17 14.92 11.75
C SER A 58 -3.60 13.92 10.76
N PRO A 59 -4.42 13.04 10.13
CA PRO A 59 -3.90 12.04 9.22
C PRO A 59 -2.98 12.77 8.25
N ASN A 60 -1.80 12.22 8.04
CA ASN A 60 -0.89 12.79 7.05
C ASN A 60 -1.63 12.72 5.70
N PRO A 61 -1.86 13.85 5.00
CA PRO A 61 -2.53 13.86 3.71
C PRO A 61 -1.78 13.04 2.66
N PHE A 62 -0.52 12.75 2.91
CA PHE A 62 0.29 11.84 2.10
C PHE A 62 0.25 10.40 2.63
N ASP A 63 -0.74 10.04 3.45
CA ASP A 63 -0.85 8.67 3.94
C ASP A 63 -1.23 7.76 2.78
N LYS A 64 -0.35 6.85 2.49
CA LYS A 64 -0.44 5.88 1.40
C LYS A 64 -1.67 4.99 1.42
N VAL A 65 -2.26 4.81 2.60
CA VAL A 65 -3.48 4.01 2.76
C VAL A 65 -4.64 4.60 1.95
N ASP A 66 -4.58 5.88 1.65
CA ASP A 66 -5.62 6.59 0.90
C ASP A 66 -5.50 6.44 -0.61
N HIS A 67 -4.32 6.03 -1.09
CA HIS A 67 -4.07 5.87 -2.53
C HIS A 67 -3.97 4.39 -2.90
N LEU A 68 -4.41 4.05 -4.11
CA LEU A 68 -4.20 2.73 -4.67
C LEU A 68 -2.83 2.63 -5.33
N ALA A 69 -2.19 1.49 -5.16
CA ALA A 69 -1.02 1.16 -5.94
C ALA A 69 -1.46 0.51 -7.27
N LYS A 70 -0.99 1.05 -8.38
CA LYS A 70 -1.13 0.41 -9.67
C LYS A 70 -0.12 -0.73 -9.75
N THR A 71 -0.59 -1.97 -9.75
CA THR A 71 0.26 -3.16 -9.74
C THR A 71 0.55 -3.61 -11.17
N PRO A 72 1.83 -3.79 -11.56
CA PRO A 72 2.18 -4.36 -12.86
C PRO A 72 1.48 -5.70 -13.07
N GLY A 73 0.81 -5.86 -14.20
CA GLY A 73 0.00 -7.06 -14.48
C GLY A 73 0.78 -8.39 -14.57
N HIS A 74 2.09 -8.32 -14.70
CA HIS A 74 3.01 -9.47 -14.71
C HIS A 74 3.59 -9.79 -13.31
N VAL A 75 3.53 -8.85 -12.38
CA VAL A 75 3.98 -9.05 -10.99
C VAL A 75 2.83 -9.64 -10.21
N ARG A 76 2.83 -10.93 -10.06
CA ARG A 76 1.96 -11.64 -9.15
C ARG A 76 2.79 -12.25 -8.06
N THR A 77 2.66 -11.75 -6.88
CA THR A 77 3.05 -12.50 -5.71
C THR A 77 1.94 -13.53 -5.45
N VAL A 78 2.11 -14.69 -6.01
CA VAL A 78 1.33 -15.83 -5.56
C VAL A 78 2.00 -16.29 -4.28
N PRO A 79 1.30 -16.41 -3.14
CA PRO A 79 1.88 -17.00 -1.95
C PRO A 79 2.46 -18.35 -2.35
N ALA A 80 3.73 -18.58 -2.07
CA ALA A 80 4.23 -19.93 -2.06
C ALA A 80 3.32 -20.76 -1.14
N PRO A 81 3.11 -22.05 -1.38
CA PRO A 81 2.38 -22.88 -0.45
C PRO A 81 2.92 -22.66 0.97
N GLY A 82 2.11 -22.07 1.84
CA GLY A 82 2.54 -21.63 3.14
C GLY A 82 3.06 -20.21 3.23
N GLY A 83 3.26 -19.53 2.14
CA GLY A 83 3.64 -18.12 2.10
C GLY A 83 2.44 -17.23 2.33
N LEU A 84 2.07 -17.05 3.57
CA LEU A 84 1.20 -15.98 3.97
C LEU A 84 2.07 -14.75 4.12
N ALA A 85 1.55 -13.63 3.68
CA ALA A 85 2.23 -12.36 3.59
C ALA A 85 3.19 -12.11 4.77
N ASP A 86 4.45 -12.23 4.47
CA ASP A 86 5.52 -12.19 5.46
C ASP A 86 5.97 -10.76 5.73
N GLY A 87 5.51 -9.81 4.92
CA GLY A 87 5.76 -8.39 5.06
C GLY A 87 5.22 -7.75 6.34
N ARG A 88 4.68 -8.55 7.24
CA ARG A 88 4.14 -8.08 8.52
C ARG A 88 5.08 -8.24 9.71
N LEU A 89 6.17 -8.93 9.53
CA LEU A 89 7.16 -8.99 10.60
C LEU A 89 8.00 -7.72 10.53
N PRO A 90 8.05 -6.94 11.62
CA PRO A 90 8.82 -5.71 11.63
C PRO A 90 10.28 -6.06 11.42
N GLY A 91 10.85 -5.50 10.37
CA GLY A 91 12.29 -5.44 10.23
C GLY A 91 12.90 -4.52 11.32
N PRO A 92 14.20 -4.55 11.47
CA PRO A 92 14.94 -3.74 12.45
C PRO A 92 14.71 -2.23 12.28
N HIS A 93 14.25 -1.81 11.12
CA HIS A 93 13.95 -0.41 10.79
C HIS A 93 12.51 0.03 11.06
N THR A 94 11.69 -0.80 11.70
CA THR A 94 10.33 -0.38 12.06
C THR A 94 10.44 0.83 12.99
N PRO A 95 10.05 2.05 12.57
CA PRO A 95 10.13 3.22 13.43
C PRO A 95 9.25 3.00 14.65
N ARG A 96 9.74 3.36 15.83
CA ARG A 96 8.86 3.48 16.99
C ARG A 96 7.78 4.53 16.67
N PRO A 97 6.54 4.35 17.16
CA PRO A 97 5.53 5.37 17.06
C PRO A 97 6.09 6.71 17.53
N LYS A 98 6.07 7.72 16.67
CA LYS A 98 6.45 9.08 17.05
C LYS A 98 5.53 9.52 18.19
N GLY A 99 6.05 9.77 19.37
CA GLY A 99 5.28 10.25 20.53
C GLY A 99 5.53 9.52 21.83
N GLN A 100 6.25 8.40 21.83
CA GLN A 100 6.78 7.82 23.08
C GLN A 100 8.21 8.29 23.30
N GLY A 101 8.40 9.59 23.37
CA GLY A 101 9.62 10.15 23.92
C GLY A 101 9.79 9.59 25.32
N ARG A 102 11.00 9.08 25.60
CA ARG A 102 11.43 8.78 26.95
C ARG A 102 11.02 9.98 27.81
N ALA A 103 10.18 9.76 28.81
CA ALA A 103 9.97 10.79 29.84
C ALA A 103 11.36 11.12 30.38
N ASP A 104 11.76 12.39 30.26
CA ASP A 104 13.04 12.88 30.78
C ASP A 104 13.14 12.49 32.26
N THR A 105 13.76 11.34 32.53
CA THR A 105 14.29 11.07 33.85
C THR A 105 15.53 11.93 33.99
N ALA A 106 15.47 12.80 34.96
CA ALA A 106 16.45 13.76 35.44
C ALA A 106 17.84 13.62 34.80
N HIS A 107 18.32 14.72 34.22
CA HIS A 107 19.69 14.89 33.81
C HIS A 107 20.67 14.47 34.94
N ALA A 108 21.07 13.20 34.95
CA ALA A 108 22.35 12.87 35.53
C ALA A 108 23.40 13.59 34.65
N THR A 109 24.31 14.29 35.25
CA THR A 109 25.45 14.95 34.59
C THR A 109 26.17 13.88 33.80
N LEU A 110 25.89 13.78 32.48
CA LEU A 110 26.45 12.79 31.59
C LEU A 110 27.95 13.05 31.51
N GLY A 111 28.74 12.09 31.93
CA GLY A 111 30.16 12.04 31.65
C GLY A 111 30.36 12.17 30.13
N LYS A 112 31.38 12.88 29.70
CA LYS A 112 31.66 13.07 28.27
C LYS A 112 31.99 11.70 27.68
N VAL A 113 31.21 11.21 26.72
CA VAL A 113 31.51 9.98 25.97
C VAL A 113 32.92 10.15 25.40
N SER A 114 33.83 9.22 25.74
CA SER A 114 35.21 9.28 25.27
C SER A 114 35.34 8.92 23.79
N VAL A 115 34.38 8.14 23.25
CA VAL A 115 34.30 7.67 21.87
C VAL A 115 33.05 8.29 21.21
N PRO A 116 33.20 9.02 20.09
CA PRO A 116 32.05 9.57 19.39
C PRO A 116 31.11 8.47 18.87
N CYS A 117 29.78 8.68 18.98
CA CYS A 117 28.77 7.82 18.37
C CYS A 117 28.69 8.06 16.86
N THR A 118 29.69 7.62 16.16
CA THR A 118 29.82 7.62 14.71
C THR A 118 30.49 6.32 14.26
N LEU A 119 30.26 5.91 13.04
CA LEU A 119 30.88 4.70 12.51
C LEU A 119 32.41 4.78 12.57
N ASP A 120 33.00 5.94 12.23
CA ASP A 120 34.45 6.16 12.35
C ASP A 120 34.96 6.05 13.81
N GLY A 121 34.13 6.45 14.78
CA GLY A 121 34.51 6.37 16.21
C GLY A 121 34.57 4.93 16.71
N VAL A 122 33.76 4.03 16.19
CA VAL A 122 33.66 2.64 16.66
C VAL A 122 34.50 1.66 15.86
N THR A 123 34.84 1.95 14.61
CA THR A 123 35.54 1.01 13.69
C THR A 123 36.92 0.59 14.16
N GLY A 124 37.60 1.42 14.94
CA GLY A 124 38.95 1.14 15.46
C GLY A 124 39.03 0.56 16.88
N LEU A 125 37.86 0.29 17.50
CA LEU A 125 37.83 -0.27 18.86
C LEU A 125 38.21 -1.76 18.86
N SER A 126 38.93 -2.19 19.89
CA SER A 126 39.04 -3.63 20.13
C SER A 126 37.73 -4.22 20.60
N PRO A 127 37.49 -5.54 20.49
CA PRO A 127 36.30 -6.21 20.95
C PRO A 127 35.85 -5.83 22.37
N GLU A 128 36.77 -5.78 23.32
CA GLU A 128 36.49 -5.41 24.70
C GLU A 128 36.20 -3.92 24.85
N ALA A 129 36.95 -3.05 24.15
CA ALA A 129 36.69 -1.61 24.15
C ALA A 129 35.34 -1.27 23.50
N PHE A 130 34.89 -2.03 22.50
CA PHE A 130 33.57 -1.89 21.90
C PHE A 130 32.46 -2.34 22.86
N ALA A 131 32.66 -3.46 23.58
CA ALA A 131 31.72 -3.88 24.62
C ALA A 131 31.59 -2.85 25.75
N ASP A 132 32.71 -2.20 26.14
CA ASP A 132 32.71 -1.10 27.12
C ASP A 132 32.03 0.16 26.57
N PHE A 133 32.18 0.46 25.27
CA PHE A 133 31.46 1.53 24.61
C PHE A 133 29.94 1.31 24.67
N LEU A 134 29.44 0.10 24.39
CA LEU A 134 28.03 -0.23 24.51
C LEU A 134 27.48 -0.13 25.94
N ALA A 135 28.34 -0.25 26.93
CA ALA A 135 28.02 -0.10 28.35
C ALA A 135 28.09 1.36 28.86
N ASP A 136 28.52 2.30 28.02
CA ASP A 136 28.61 3.73 28.41
C ASP A 136 27.21 4.33 28.54
N PRO A 137 26.82 4.96 29.65
CA PRO A 137 25.52 5.58 29.86
C PRO A 137 25.11 6.63 28.82
N ALA A 138 26.06 7.18 28.08
CA ALA A 138 25.74 8.13 27.00
C ALA A 138 25.43 7.45 25.65
N VAL A 139 25.69 6.15 25.54
CA VAL A 139 25.35 5.35 24.36
C VAL A 139 23.94 4.80 24.55
N THR A 140 23.03 5.08 23.62
CA THR A 140 21.64 4.59 23.65
C THR A 140 21.29 3.93 22.34
N ALA A 141 20.38 2.97 22.41
CA ALA A 141 19.88 2.28 21.21
C ALA A 141 19.36 3.26 20.16
N ASP A 142 18.44 4.16 20.53
CA ASP A 142 17.78 5.10 19.60
C ASP A 142 18.65 6.32 19.24
N GLY A 143 19.39 6.86 20.22
CA GLY A 143 20.18 8.09 20.02
C GLY A 143 21.55 7.86 19.35
N CYS A 144 21.97 6.59 19.27
CA CYS A 144 23.30 6.23 18.79
C CYS A 144 23.25 5.01 17.85
N LEU A 145 23.00 3.80 18.38
CA LEU A 145 23.32 2.56 17.70
C LEU A 145 22.51 2.32 16.43
N ARG A 146 21.21 2.66 16.45
CA ARG A 146 20.34 2.43 15.28
C ARG A 146 20.77 3.25 14.09
N SER A 147 21.33 4.43 14.29
CA SER A 147 21.79 5.28 13.19
C SER A 147 23.07 4.78 12.52
N ILE A 148 23.92 4.03 13.24
CA ILE A 148 25.24 3.60 12.76
C ILE A 148 25.31 2.11 12.37
N LEU A 149 24.38 1.27 12.84
CA LEU A 149 24.48 -0.19 12.65
C LEU A 149 23.52 -0.76 11.61
N TRP A 150 22.41 -0.07 11.28
CA TRP A 150 21.39 -0.61 10.37
C TRP A 150 21.56 -0.22 8.91
N THR A 151 22.22 0.90 8.62
CA THR A 151 22.56 1.26 7.24
C THR A 151 23.87 0.55 6.86
N TRP A 152 23.83 -0.23 5.78
CA TRP A 152 25.03 -0.93 5.32
C TRP A 152 26.18 0.02 5.00
N ASP A 153 27.33 -0.29 5.55
CA ASP A 153 28.60 0.34 5.22
C ASP A 153 29.72 -0.72 5.40
N PRO A 154 30.68 -0.85 4.48
CA PRO A 154 31.77 -1.83 4.61
C PRO A 154 32.58 -1.71 5.90
N ARG A 155 32.58 -0.57 6.56
CA ARG A 155 33.20 -0.34 7.86
C ARG A 155 32.53 -1.09 9.02
N LEU A 156 31.34 -1.62 8.80
CA LEU A 156 30.65 -2.50 9.76
C LEU A 156 31.33 -3.87 9.87
N VAL A 157 31.95 -4.36 8.82
CA VAL A 157 32.58 -5.70 8.81
C VAL A 157 33.53 -5.92 9.99
N PRO A 158 34.52 -5.06 10.26
CA PRO A 158 35.39 -5.26 11.43
C PRO A 158 34.68 -5.06 12.77
N VAL A 159 33.63 -4.24 12.85
CA VAL A 159 32.83 -4.00 14.06
C VAL A 159 31.93 -5.18 14.39
N MET A 160 31.53 -5.95 13.37
CA MET A 160 30.63 -7.11 13.45
C MET A 160 31.36 -8.43 13.28
N SER A 161 32.68 -8.44 13.52
CA SER A 161 33.47 -9.66 13.47
C SER A 161 33.14 -10.60 14.64
N ASP A 162 33.46 -11.87 14.48
CA ASP A 162 33.25 -12.90 15.50
C ASP A 162 33.78 -12.52 16.88
N GLU A 163 34.97 -11.93 16.92
CA GLU A 163 35.60 -11.51 18.19
C GLU A 163 34.79 -10.42 18.89
N HIS A 164 34.21 -9.45 18.12
CA HIS A 164 33.36 -8.42 18.69
C HIS A 164 32.02 -9.00 19.19
N VAL A 165 31.39 -9.83 18.38
CA VAL A 165 30.13 -10.51 18.77
C VAL A 165 30.33 -11.36 20.02
N GLN A 166 31.40 -12.14 20.08
CA GLN A 166 31.75 -12.96 21.26
C GLN A 166 32.08 -12.11 22.49
N ALA A 167 32.77 -10.98 22.34
CA ALA A 167 33.10 -10.09 23.46
C ALA A 167 31.84 -9.45 24.04
N VAL A 168 30.96 -8.93 23.20
CA VAL A 168 29.66 -8.36 23.60
C VAL A 168 28.77 -9.42 24.25
N SER A 169 28.68 -10.60 23.65
CA SER A 169 27.89 -11.74 24.20
C SER A 169 28.39 -12.14 25.60
N ARG A 170 29.73 -12.26 25.81
CA ARG A 170 30.29 -12.52 27.13
C ARG A 170 29.99 -11.41 28.13
N ARG A 171 29.98 -10.15 27.67
CA ARG A 171 29.62 -8.99 28.52
C ARG A 171 28.17 -9.06 28.96
N ILE A 172 27.24 -9.38 28.04
CA ILE A 172 25.84 -9.63 28.38
C ILE A 172 25.69 -10.71 29.44
N THR A 173 26.32 -11.88 29.23
CA THR A 173 26.30 -12.99 30.21
C THR A 173 26.75 -12.58 31.60
N GLN A 174 27.79 -11.74 31.70
CA GLN A 174 28.28 -11.22 32.99
C GLN A 174 27.27 -10.25 33.65
N LEU A 175 26.71 -9.34 32.88
CA LEU A 175 25.80 -8.30 33.37
C LEU A 175 24.39 -8.85 33.69
N ALA A 176 23.92 -9.87 32.97
CA ALA A 176 22.64 -10.51 33.21
C ALA A 176 22.48 -11.02 34.66
N ALA A 177 23.56 -11.48 35.28
CA ALA A 177 23.53 -11.95 36.67
C ALA A 177 23.22 -10.84 37.69
N SER A 178 23.46 -9.58 37.36
CA SER A 178 23.20 -8.41 38.22
C SER A 178 22.12 -7.50 37.70
N HIS A 179 21.39 -7.94 36.65
CA HIS A 179 20.27 -7.18 36.06
C HIS A 179 19.17 -6.97 37.11
N ASP A 180 18.70 -5.75 37.29
CA ASP A 180 17.73 -5.34 38.30
C ASP A 180 16.38 -4.95 37.71
N GLY A 181 16.11 -5.33 36.45
CA GLY A 181 14.89 -4.99 35.73
C GLY A 181 14.84 -3.57 35.18
N LYS A 182 15.95 -2.83 35.22
CA LYS A 182 16.09 -1.45 34.75
C LYS A 182 17.18 -1.33 33.70
N ASP A 183 17.29 -0.15 33.11
CA ASP A 183 18.21 0.14 32.00
C ASP A 183 19.67 0.38 32.42
N GLY A 184 19.97 0.31 33.71
CA GLY A 184 21.32 0.62 34.24
C GLY A 184 22.42 -0.38 33.85
N SER A 185 22.04 -1.55 33.32
CA SER A 185 22.97 -2.58 32.85
C SER A 185 23.36 -2.42 31.37
N HIS A 186 22.71 -1.53 30.61
CA HIS A 186 22.90 -1.37 29.16
C HIS A 186 22.76 -2.65 28.35
N LEU A 187 21.98 -3.63 28.81
CA LEU A 187 21.69 -4.85 28.07
C LEU A 187 20.88 -4.58 26.80
N LEU A 188 20.04 -3.54 26.81
CA LEU A 188 19.29 -3.11 25.62
C LEU A 188 20.24 -2.75 24.48
N GLU A 189 21.27 -1.94 24.74
CA GLU A 189 22.24 -1.50 23.76
C GLU A 189 23.05 -2.68 23.20
N MET A 190 23.44 -3.59 24.08
CA MET A 190 24.23 -4.77 23.69
C MET A 190 23.38 -5.74 22.83
N PHE A 191 22.13 -5.98 23.19
CA PHE A 191 21.23 -6.78 22.36
C PHE A 191 20.83 -6.06 21.06
N THR A 192 20.71 -4.73 21.08
CA THR A 192 20.52 -3.94 19.85
C THR A 192 21.69 -4.15 18.88
N TYR A 193 22.92 -4.22 19.38
CA TYR A 193 24.07 -4.56 18.54
C TYR A 193 23.99 -6.00 18.00
N LEU A 194 23.72 -7.01 18.85
CA LEU A 194 23.60 -8.40 18.38
C LEU A 194 22.47 -8.58 17.36
N HIS A 195 21.36 -7.85 17.53
CA HIS A 195 20.28 -7.83 16.55
C HIS A 195 20.74 -7.21 15.23
N ALA A 196 21.48 -6.09 15.27
CA ALA A 196 22.02 -5.49 14.05
C ALA A 196 22.98 -6.44 13.32
N VAL A 197 23.83 -7.17 14.06
CA VAL A 197 24.71 -8.19 13.48
C VAL A 197 23.91 -9.30 12.79
N ALA A 198 22.89 -9.85 13.46
CA ALA A 198 22.02 -10.87 12.88
C ALA A 198 21.31 -10.38 11.60
N TYR A 199 20.93 -9.10 11.57
CA TYR A 199 20.32 -8.47 10.40
C TYR A 199 21.31 -8.28 9.25
N GLN A 200 22.53 -7.83 9.53
CA GLN A 200 23.56 -7.63 8.52
C GLN A 200 24.06 -8.99 7.96
N ASP A 201 24.22 -10.01 8.81
CA ASP A 201 24.53 -11.40 8.38
C ASP A 201 23.48 -11.94 7.39
N PHE A 202 22.21 -11.63 7.64
CA PHE A 202 21.13 -12.02 6.74
C PHE A 202 21.19 -11.30 5.37
N SER A 203 21.67 -10.06 5.35
CA SER A 203 21.62 -9.18 4.17
C SER A 203 22.94 -9.10 3.40
N HIS A 204 24.07 -9.41 4.04
CA HIS A 204 25.42 -9.19 3.51
C HIS A 204 26.35 -10.34 3.80
N ASP A 205 26.81 -11.01 2.75
CA ASP A 205 27.74 -12.18 2.81
C ASP A 205 29.08 -11.86 3.53
N GLU A 206 29.41 -10.58 3.74
CA GLU A 206 30.63 -10.13 4.41
C GLU A 206 30.57 -10.28 5.93
N ILE A 207 29.37 -10.40 6.48
CA ILE A 207 29.11 -10.72 7.89
C ILE A 207 28.72 -12.20 7.96
N ASP A 208 29.38 -12.99 8.77
CA ASP A 208 29.07 -14.42 8.95
C ASP A 208 29.19 -14.77 10.44
N ILE A 209 28.10 -15.01 11.11
CA ILE A 209 28.01 -15.39 12.52
C ILE A 209 27.66 -16.88 12.70
N THR A 210 27.88 -17.70 11.67
CA THR A 210 27.48 -19.12 11.70
C THR A 210 28.52 -20.05 12.36
N ASP A 211 29.69 -19.56 12.76
CA ASP A 211 30.68 -20.39 13.44
C ASP A 211 30.23 -20.77 14.86
N ALA A 212 30.58 -21.98 15.30
CA ALA A 212 30.07 -22.54 16.54
C ALA A 212 30.46 -21.72 17.80
N PRO A 213 31.67 -21.18 17.94
CA PRO A 213 31.99 -20.29 19.08
C PRO A 213 31.12 -19.05 19.18
N THR A 214 30.83 -18.38 18.04
CA THR A 214 30.03 -17.17 17.99
C THR A 214 28.54 -17.50 18.28
N VAL A 215 27.98 -18.50 17.62
CA VAL A 215 26.62 -18.99 17.89
C VAL A 215 26.44 -19.39 19.37
N ASN A 216 27.41 -20.11 19.94
CA ASN A 216 27.34 -20.48 21.35
C ASN A 216 27.42 -19.29 22.30
N ALA A 217 28.28 -18.31 22.02
CA ALA A 217 28.37 -17.11 22.84
C ALA A 217 27.09 -16.29 22.83
N MET A 218 26.48 -16.10 21.63
CA MET A 218 25.18 -15.44 21.50
C MET A 218 24.06 -16.18 22.23
N ARG A 219 24.02 -17.51 22.08
CA ARG A 219 23.04 -18.35 22.79
C ARG A 219 23.17 -18.19 24.30
N GLU A 220 24.41 -18.31 24.85
CA GLU A 220 24.66 -18.16 26.28
C GLU A 220 24.27 -16.77 26.80
N ALA A 221 24.45 -15.71 26.00
CA ALA A 221 24.01 -14.36 26.34
C ALA A 221 22.47 -14.26 26.46
N VAL A 222 21.74 -14.80 25.48
CA VAL A 222 20.26 -14.80 25.49
C VAL A 222 19.73 -15.69 26.63
N ASP A 223 20.30 -16.87 26.84
CA ASP A 223 19.94 -17.79 27.93
C ASP A 223 20.19 -17.17 29.32
N ALA A 224 21.32 -16.49 29.50
CA ALA A 224 21.68 -15.82 30.76
C ALA A 224 20.69 -14.70 31.09
N PHE A 225 20.40 -13.84 30.12
CA PHE A 225 19.39 -12.77 30.29
C PHE A 225 17.99 -13.37 30.49
N GLY A 226 17.54 -14.30 29.63
CA GLY A 226 16.24 -14.93 29.75
C GLY A 226 16.00 -15.63 31.08
N SER A 227 17.08 -16.07 31.77
CA SER A 227 17.03 -16.77 33.06
C SER A 227 17.26 -15.85 34.28
N ALA A 228 17.62 -14.58 34.05
CA ALA A 228 17.89 -13.66 35.16
C ALA A 228 16.61 -13.36 35.96
N ALA A 229 16.77 -13.09 37.27
CA ALA A 229 15.66 -13.00 38.20
C ALA A 229 14.65 -11.88 37.88
N HIS A 230 15.15 -10.78 37.31
CA HIS A 230 14.35 -9.55 37.07
C HIS A 230 13.98 -9.31 35.62
N THR A 231 14.26 -10.23 34.70
CA THR A 231 13.98 -10.10 33.24
C THR A 231 12.50 -9.93 32.95
N PHE A 232 11.62 -10.49 33.73
CA PHE A 232 10.18 -10.43 33.60
C PHE A 232 9.52 -9.48 34.61
N ASP A 233 10.28 -8.65 35.31
CA ASP A 233 9.71 -7.53 36.05
C ASP A 233 9.01 -6.58 35.07
N VAL A 234 7.79 -6.10 35.43
CA VAL A 234 6.97 -5.31 34.52
C VAL A 234 7.54 -3.91 34.36
N THR A 235 8.53 -3.83 33.51
CA THR A 235 9.18 -2.56 33.14
C THR A 235 9.32 -2.45 31.62
N ARG A 236 9.28 -1.22 31.12
CA ARG A 236 9.51 -0.97 29.69
C ARG A 236 10.92 -1.38 29.24
N PRO A 237 12.01 -1.09 29.99
CA PRO A 237 13.33 -1.55 29.60
C PRO A 237 13.42 -3.06 29.42
N ASN A 238 12.76 -3.85 30.29
CA ASN A 238 12.73 -5.30 30.12
C ASN A 238 12.03 -5.74 28.85
N ALA A 239 10.87 -5.17 28.55
CA ALA A 239 10.13 -5.49 27.34
C ALA A 239 10.95 -5.19 26.08
N GLU A 240 11.63 -4.04 26.07
CA GLU A 240 12.48 -3.63 24.94
C GLU A 240 13.73 -4.50 24.82
N THR A 241 14.37 -4.86 25.94
CA THR A 241 15.53 -5.75 25.94
C THR A 241 15.15 -7.17 25.53
N LEU A 242 14.00 -7.70 25.97
CA LEU A 242 13.46 -9.00 25.54
C LEU A 242 13.20 -9.03 24.02
N ARG A 243 12.68 -7.93 23.49
CA ARG A 243 12.48 -7.79 22.06
C ARG A 243 13.80 -7.88 21.30
N GLU A 244 14.78 -7.06 21.65
CA GLU A 244 16.09 -7.05 20.95
C GLU A 244 16.81 -8.40 21.12
N ALA A 245 16.70 -9.04 22.30
CA ALA A 245 17.30 -10.35 22.54
C ALA A 245 16.68 -11.46 21.67
N LEU A 246 15.36 -11.43 21.46
CA LEU A 246 14.67 -12.38 20.58
C LEU A 246 14.95 -12.07 19.11
N ASP A 247 14.98 -10.80 18.73
CA ASP A 247 15.34 -10.41 17.36
C ASP A 247 16.79 -10.84 17.04
N ALA A 248 17.75 -10.69 17.97
CA ALA A 248 19.11 -11.23 17.83
C ALA A 248 19.11 -12.77 17.74
N ALA A 249 18.27 -13.43 18.54
CA ALA A 249 18.13 -14.90 18.55
C ALA A 249 17.38 -15.46 17.33
N SER A 250 16.85 -14.60 16.46
CA SER A 250 16.23 -15.00 15.21
C SER A 250 17.23 -15.48 14.16
N ALA A 251 18.52 -15.32 14.38
CA ALA A 251 19.58 -15.80 13.49
C ALA A 251 19.62 -17.34 13.39
N PRO A 252 20.06 -17.88 12.24
CA PRO A 252 20.22 -19.33 12.07
C PRO A 252 21.13 -19.96 13.14
N GLY A 253 20.75 -21.14 13.66
CA GLY A 253 21.50 -21.84 14.68
C GLY A 253 21.18 -21.41 16.12
N LEU A 254 20.44 -20.31 16.33
CA LEU A 254 20.02 -19.84 17.66
C LEU A 254 18.57 -20.19 17.98
N ARG A 255 17.68 -20.14 16.99
CA ARG A 255 16.22 -20.21 17.14
C ARG A 255 15.75 -21.43 17.93
N GLN A 256 16.29 -22.63 17.62
CA GLN A 256 15.90 -23.88 18.25
C GLN A 256 16.15 -23.93 19.76
N HIS A 257 16.99 -23.07 20.29
CA HIS A 257 17.31 -23.00 21.73
C HIS A 257 16.34 -22.06 22.49
N GLN A 258 15.56 -21.23 21.77
CA GLN A 258 14.78 -20.17 22.40
C GLN A 258 13.32 -20.56 22.71
N LEU A 259 12.89 -21.77 22.42
CA LEU A 259 11.52 -22.22 22.70
C LEU A 259 11.05 -21.93 24.15
N PRO A 260 11.90 -22.15 25.17
CA PRO A 260 11.52 -21.82 26.55
C PRO A 260 11.31 -20.33 26.79
N LEU A 261 12.16 -19.47 26.21
CA LEU A 261 12.04 -18.01 26.34
C LEU A 261 10.79 -17.51 25.60
N ILE A 262 10.59 -17.97 24.37
CA ILE A 262 9.39 -17.63 23.56
C ILE A 262 8.11 -17.97 24.33
N LYS A 263 8.02 -19.18 24.93
CA LYS A 263 6.84 -19.57 25.74
C LYS A 263 6.60 -18.60 26.89
N ARG A 264 7.65 -18.17 27.59
CA ARG A 264 7.52 -17.23 28.73
C ARG A 264 7.08 -15.84 28.26
N VAL A 265 7.65 -15.35 27.16
CA VAL A 265 7.28 -14.04 26.59
C VAL A 265 5.82 -14.06 26.10
N LEU A 266 5.41 -15.10 25.37
CA LEU A 266 4.02 -15.21 24.93
C LEU A 266 3.03 -15.37 26.09
N ALA A 267 3.43 -15.99 27.20
CA ALA A 267 2.60 -16.11 28.40
C ALA A 267 2.34 -14.74 29.09
N THR A 268 3.17 -13.72 28.87
CA THR A 268 2.91 -12.37 29.39
C THR A 268 1.69 -11.70 28.75
N MET A 269 1.17 -12.28 27.68
CA MET A 269 -0.03 -11.80 26.99
C MET A 269 -1.34 -12.43 27.51
N ASP A 270 -1.31 -13.31 28.48
CA ASP A 270 -2.50 -13.97 29.01
C ASP A 270 -3.29 -13.07 29.98
N ALA A 271 -4.51 -13.51 30.35
CA ALA A 271 -5.41 -12.74 31.21
C ALA A 271 -4.93 -12.63 32.68
N GLN A 272 -3.93 -13.41 33.09
CA GLN A 272 -3.36 -13.34 34.44
C GLN A 272 -2.28 -12.25 34.55
N HIS A 273 -1.85 -11.70 33.41
CA HIS A 273 -0.83 -10.66 33.33
C HIS A 273 -1.40 -9.35 32.71
N PRO A 274 -2.38 -8.69 33.35
CA PRO A 274 -3.05 -7.52 32.78
C PRO A 274 -2.11 -6.33 32.56
N ASP A 275 -1.05 -6.21 33.36
CA ASP A 275 -0.09 -5.11 33.30
C ASP A 275 0.83 -5.21 32.05
N THR A 276 1.07 -6.42 31.55
CA THR A 276 1.87 -6.69 30.34
C THR A 276 1.00 -6.89 29.12
N SER A 277 -0.11 -7.61 29.25
CA SER A 277 -0.98 -7.93 28.10
C SER A 277 -1.64 -6.69 27.45
N GLN A 278 -1.78 -5.59 28.20
CA GLN A 278 -2.27 -4.32 27.67
C GLN A 278 -1.15 -3.31 27.34
N ASP A 279 0.09 -3.63 27.65
CA ASP A 279 1.25 -2.77 27.37
C ASP A 279 1.81 -3.05 25.96
N THR A 280 1.98 -1.99 25.17
CA THR A 280 2.44 -2.11 23.78
C THR A 280 3.92 -2.49 23.67
N SER A 281 4.75 -2.20 24.68
CA SER A 281 6.15 -2.61 24.68
C SER A 281 6.28 -4.11 24.87
N TRP A 282 5.47 -4.70 25.77
CA TRP A 282 5.40 -6.13 25.96
C TRP A 282 4.81 -6.87 24.75
N ALA A 283 3.82 -6.26 24.08
CA ALA A 283 3.36 -6.77 22.79
C ALA A 283 4.45 -6.75 21.72
N GLY A 284 5.39 -5.77 21.79
CA GLY A 284 6.57 -5.73 20.94
C GLY A 284 7.52 -6.92 21.19
N ALA A 285 7.71 -7.33 22.45
CA ALA A 285 8.45 -8.55 22.78
C ALA A 285 7.73 -9.82 22.30
N ALA A 286 6.39 -9.87 22.43
CA ALA A 286 5.59 -10.96 21.88
C ALA A 286 5.72 -11.06 20.35
N LEU A 287 5.76 -9.92 19.65
CA LEU A 287 6.00 -9.90 18.21
C LEU A 287 7.37 -10.49 17.83
N ALA A 288 8.43 -10.13 18.55
CA ALA A 288 9.75 -10.72 18.32
C ALA A 288 9.73 -12.25 18.56
N ALA A 289 9.03 -12.71 19.58
CA ALA A 289 8.83 -14.15 19.82
C ALA A 289 8.10 -14.85 18.66
N LEU A 290 7.06 -14.22 18.08
CA LEU A 290 6.37 -14.71 16.89
C LEU A 290 7.29 -14.70 15.66
N SER A 291 8.14 -13.68 15.53
CA SER A 291 9.12 -13.56 14.44
C SER A 291 10.15 -14.68 14.46
N VAL A 292 10.68 -15.06 15.64
CA VAL A 292 11.58 -16.22 15.76
C VAL A 292 10.89 -17.49 15.30
N ASN A 293 9.63 -17.70 15.67
CA ASN A 293 8.83 -18.86 15.22
C ASN A 293 8.64 -18.84 13.70
N TYR A 294 8.23 -17.69 13.16
CA TYR A 294 8.06 -17.52 11.71
C TYR A 294 9.33 -17.93 10.96
N LEU A 295 10.47 -17.31 11.29
CA LEU A 295 11.74 -17.56 10.61
C LEU A 295 12.23 -19.01 10.79
N GLY A 296 11.93 -19.63 11.93
CA GLY A 296 12.30 -21.02 12.22
C GLY A 296 11.44 -22.05 11.49
N VAL A 297 10.15 -21.77 11.26
CA VAL A 297 9.22 -22.72 10.62
C VAL A 297 9.13 -22.49 9.12
N TYR A 298 9.39 -21.26 8.64
CA TYR A 298 9.23 -20.94 7.22
C TYR A 298 10.05 -21.88 6.33
N PRO A 299 9.41 -22.64 5.41
CA PRO A 299 10.11 -23.69 4.64
C PRO A 299 11.28 -23.18 3.79
N GLY A 300 11.24 -21.91 3.38
CA GLY A 300 12.32 -21.27 2.62
C GLY A 300 13.65 -21.20 3.39
N ASN A 301 13.60 -21.14 4.72
CA ASN A 301 14.79 -21.03 5.57
C ASN A 301 15.46 -22.38 5.84
N LYS A 302 14.77 -23.49 5.63
CA LYS A 302 15.29 -24.87 5.80
C LYS A 302 15.97 -25.09 7.18
N ASP A 303 15.32 -24.59 8.25
CA ASP A 303 15.83 -24.71 9.61
C ASP A 303 15.39 -26.05 10.24
N ASP A 304 16.06 -27.13 9.82
CA ASP A 304 15.74 -28.48 10.29
C ASP A 304 15.87 -28.64 11.80
N ALA A 305 16.77 -27.90 12.44
CA ALA A 305 16.99 -27.94 13.87
C ALA A 305 15.82 -27.33 14.63
N PHE A 306 15.30 -26.19 14.16
CA PHE A 306 14.10 -25.59 14.73
C PHE A 306 12.87 -26.45 14.49
N HIS A 307 12.69 -27.01 13.28
CA HIS A 307 11.59 -27.93 12.97
C HIS A 307 11.57 -29.12 13.93
N ALA A 308 12.74 -29.75 14.16
CA ALA A 308 12.85 -30.86 15.09
C ALA A 308 12.51 -30.45 16.54
N ALA A 309 13.01 -29.30 17.01
CA ALA A 309 12.73 -28.79 18.34
C ALA A 309 11.24 -28.48 18.55
N ALA A 310 10.64 -27.75 17.60
CA ALA A 310 9.23 -27.39 17.64
C ALA A 310 8.30 -28.63 17.53
N ALA A 311 8.69 -29.63 16.73
CA ALA A 311 7.96 -30.88 16.62
C ALA A 311 8.01 -31.71 17.93
N ALA A 312 9.17 -31.69 18.61
CA ALA A 312 9.36 -32.41 19.85
C ALA A 312 8.68 -31.77 21.07
N ASP A 313 8.25 -30.49 20.99
CA ASP A 313 7.63 -29.77 22.11
C ASP A 313 6.15 -29.43 21.85
N PRO A 314 5.19 -30.31 22.17
CA PRO A 314 3.76 -29.99 22.05
C PRO A 314 3.34 -28.79 22.91
N SER A 315 4.02 -28.54 24.05
CA SER A 315 3.69 -27.41 24.92
C SER A 315 4.06 -26.07 24.27
N TYR A 316 5.06 -26.06 23.42
CA TYR A 316 5.42 -24.88 22.62
C TYR A 316 4.29 -24.51 21.64
N ARG A 317 3.81 -25.50 20.87
CA ARG A 317 2.70 -25.27 19.92
C ARG A 317 1.40 -24.89 20.64
N ALA A 318 1.17 -25.45 21.83
CA ALA A 318 -0.04 -25.18 22.63
C ALA A 318 -0.14 -23.72 23.07
N VAL A 319 0.99 -23.02 23.34
CA VAL A 319 0.99 -21.60 23.69
C VAL A 319 0.40 -20.75 22.58
N PHE A 320 0.74 -21.00 21.33
CA PHE A 320 0.17 -20.27 20.19
C PHE A 320 -1.32 -20.52 20.03
N ARG A 321 -1.75 -21.76 20.22
CA ARG A 321 -3.15 -22.15 20.15
C ARG A 321 -4.00 -21.46 21.23
N SER A 322 -3.46 -21.24 22.43
CA SER A 322 -4.19 -20.65 23.56
C SER A 322 -4.65 -19.22 23.29
N PHE A 323 -4.06 -18.52 22.35
CA PHE A 323 -4.48 -17.17 21.98
C PHE A 323 -5.91 -17.11 21.44
N ALA A 324 -6.47 -18.22 20.94
CA ALA A 324 -7.89 -18.27 20.57
C ALA A 324 -8.84 -18.02 21.77
N ASP A 325 -8.36 -18.14 22.99
CA ASP A 325 -9.13 -17.91 24.22
C ASP A 325 -8.80 -16.54 24.88
N TYR A 326 -7.89 -15.74 24.33
CA TYR A 326 -7.44 -14.47 24.92
C TYR A 326 -8.39 -13.31 24.57
N THR A 327 -9.66 -13.48 24.98
CA THR A 327 -10.74 -12.49 24.72
C THR A 327 -10.51 -11.14 25.39
N HIS A 328 -9.68 -11.07 26.43
CA HIS A 328 -9.29 -9.82 27.11
C HIS A 328 -8.43 -8.88 26.22
N LEU A 329 -7.88 -9.40 25.13
CA LEU A 329 -7.14 -8.61 24.12
C LEU A 329 -8.05 -8.06 23.02
N LYS A 330 -9.29 -8.54 22.88
CA LYS A 330 -10.16 -8.30 21.71
C LYS A 330 -10.28 -6.84 21.30
N ASP A 331 -10.52 -5.96 22.26
CA ASP A 331 -10.79 -4.54 22.02
C ASP A 331 -9.63 -3.64 22.51
N GLY A 332 -8.49 -4.25 22.86
CA GLY A 332 -7.32 -3.56 23.37
C GLY A 332 -6.28 -3.20 22.29
N PRO A 333 -5.24 -2.43 22.66
CA PRO A 333 -4.19 -2.02 21.74
C PRO A 333 -3.39 -3.20 21.18
N ASN A 334 -3.46 -4.37 21.83
CA ASN A 334 -2.71 -5.57 21.50
C ASN A 334 -3.60 -6.69 20.86
N ALA A 335 -4.80 -6.36 20.38
CA ALA A 335 -5.71 -7.33 19.74
C ALA A 335 -5.06 -8.06 18.55
N TRP A 336 -4.16 -7.40 17.84
CA TRP A 336 -3.41 -7.94 16.72
C TRP A 336 -2.54 -9.15 17.10
N VAL A 337 -2.06 -9.26 18.34
CA VAL A 337 -1.22 -10.39 18.81
C VAL A 337 -1.99 -11.72 18.71
N VAL A 338 -3.30 -11.70 18.98
CA VAL A 338 -4.15 -12.90 18.84
C VAL A 338 -4.15 -13.41 17.40
N ARG A 339 -4.35 -12.50 16.45
CA ARG A 339 -4.33 -12.81 15.02
C ARG A 339 -2.99 -13.42 14.59
N ASP A 340 -1.89 -12.78 15.00
CA ASP A 340 -0.55 -13.20 14.58
C ASP A 340 -0.12 -14.50 15.27
N ALA A 341 -0.47 -14.71 16.53
CA ALA A 341 -0.21 -15.98 17.21
C ALA A 341 -0.96 -17.15 16.54
N LEU A 342 -2.21 -16.95 16.11
CA LEU A 342 -2.97 -17.99 15.40
C LEU A 342 -2.46 -18.20 13.96
N LEU A 343 -1.93 -17.17 13.32
CA LEU A 343 -1.20 -17.30 12.06
C LEU A 343 0.01 -18.23 12.26
N GLU A 344 0.79 -17.98 13.30
CA GLU A 344 1.97 -18.79 13.61
C GLU A 344 1.59 -20.22 14.11
N TYR A 345 0.46 -20.41 14.77
CA TYR A 345 -0.03 -21.75 15.09
C TYR A 345 -0.27 -22.60 13.83
N GLY A 346 -0.94 -22.05 12.86
CA GLY A 346 -1.20 -22.74 11.59
C GLY A 346 0.09 -23.09 10.84
N ARG A 347 1.12 -22.23 10.96
CA ARG A 347 2.42 -22.42 10.33
C ARG A 347 3.10 -23.72 10.73
N PHE A 348 2.90 -24.21 11.95
CA PHE A 348 3.45 -25.51 12.38
C PHE A 348 3.04 -26.69 11.49
N GLY A 349 1.91 -26.58 10.77
CA GLY A 349 1.51 -27.59 9.79
C GLY A 349 2.41 -27.72 8.58
N GLN A 350 3.37 -26.82 8.39
CA GLN A 350 4.42 -26.88 7.37
C GLN A 350 5.61 -27.74 7.81
N ILE A 351 5.71 -28.06 9.10
CA ILE A 351 6.71 -29.00 9.62
C ILE A 351 6.28 -30.42 9.28
N GLU A 352 7.19 -31.20 8.71
CA GLU A 352 6.94 -32.59 8.35
C GLU A 352 6.41 -33.39 9.55
N GLY A 353 5.31 -34.11 9.35
CA GLY A 353 4.66 -34.92 10.37
C GLY A 353 3.68 -34.20 11.31
N LEU A 354 3.58 -32.85 11.26
CA LEU A 354 2.64 -32.11 12.11
C LEU A 354 1.35 -31.69 11.40
N ARG A 355 1.28 -31.80 10.07
CA ARG A 355 0.13 -31.31 9.28
C ARG A 355 -1.21 -31.78 9.80
N ASP A 356 -1.38 -33.07 10.02
CA ASP A 356 -2.67 -33.65 10.44
C ASP A 356 -3.09 -33.19 11.85
N GLU A 357 -2.12 -33.07 12.77
CA GLU A 357 -2.36 -32.53 14.12
C GLU A 357 -2.84 -31.08 14.03
N ILE A 358 -2.14 -30.24 13.27
CA ILE A 358 -2.43 -28.81 13.13
C ILE A 358 -3.76 -28.60 12.42
N VAL A 359 -4.02 -29.31 11.31
CA VAL A 359 -5.30 -29.22 10.57
C VAL A 359 -6.47 -29.58 11.48
N SER A 360 -6.35 -30.66 12.24
CA SER A 360 -7.38 -31.05 13.25
C SER A 360 -7.57 -29.96 14.31
N GLY A 361 -6.48 -29.33 14.78
CA GLY A 361 -6.53 -28.21 15.71
C GLY A 361 -7.21 -26.98 15.14
N LEU A 362 -6.89 -26.62 13.89
CA LEU A 362 -7.48 -25.49 13.18
C LEU A 362 -9.00 -25.64 13.00
N GLY A 363 -9.49 -26.86 12.69
CA GLY A 363 -10.93 -27.12 12.59
C GLY A 363 -11.69 -26.75 13.86
N GLY A 364 -11.14 -27.07 15.04
CA GLY A 364 -11.75 -26.70 16.33
C GLY A 364 -11.58 -25.19 16.64
N LEU A 365 -10.55 -24.56 16.10
CA LEU A 365 -10.30 -23.13 16.31
C LEU A 365 -11.25 -22.24 15.50
N LEU A 366 -11.80 -22.68 14.37
CA LEU A 366 -12.82 -21.92 13.64
C LEU A 366 -14.01 -21.58 14.52
N ASP A 367 -14.59 -22.57 15.19
CA ASP A 367 -15.72 -22.36 16.10
C ASP A 367 -15.33 -21.52 17.32
N THR A 368 -14.11 -21.72 17.84
CA THR A 368 -13.62 -20.97 19.01
C THR A 368 -13.41 -19.50 18.67
N THR A 369 -12.75 -19.20 17.55
CA THR A 369 -12.49 -17.83 17.13
C THR A 369 -13.78 -17.11 16.71
N ALA A 370 -14.70 -17.79 16.04
CA ALA A 370 -16.02 -17.24 15.72
C ALA A 370 -16.79 -16.84 16.99
N ARG A 371 -16.80 -17.72 18.00
CA ARG A 371 -17.49 -17.46 19.28
C ARG A 371 -16.84 -16.33 20.09
N ASN A 372 -15.51 -16.30 20.16
CA ASN A 372 -14.77 -15.39 21.02
C ASN A 372 -14.55 -14.00 20.40
N PHE A 373 -14.27 -13.95 19.11
CA PHE A 373 -13.91 -12.73 18.39
C PHE A 373 -14.94 -12.29 17.35
N GLY A 374 -15.80 -13.17 16.95
CA GLY A 374 -16.80 -12.98 15.91
C GLY A 374 -16.46 -13.73 14.63
N ASP A 375 -17.50 -14.11 13.94
CA ASP A 375 -17.39 -14.70 12.62
C ASP A 375 -16.76 -13.72 11.65
N SER A 376 -15.87 -14.18 10.78
CA SER A 376 -15.05 -13.34 9.86
C SER A 376 -14.08 -12.37 10.56
N SER A 377 -13.87 -12.45 11.86
CA SER A 377 -12.84 -11.67 12.56
C SER A 377 -11.44 -12.01 12.06
N ALA A 378 -10.47 -11.11 12.32
CA ALA A 378 -9.08 -11.33 11.93
C ALA A 378 -8.49 -12.65 12.46
N PRO A 379 -8.69 -13.06 13.72
CA PRO A 379 -8.28 -14.38 14.21
C PRO A 379 -8.94 -15.54 13.44
N TRP A 380 -10.25 -15.45 13.19
CA TRP A 380 -10.98 -16.45 12.41
C TRP A 380 -10.44 -16.57 10.97
N ALA A 381 -10.19 -15.43 10.32
CA ALA A 381 -9.69 -15.40 8.95
C ALA A 381 -8.32 -16.10 8.82
N LYS A 382 -7.42 -15.95 9.83
CA LYS A 382 -6.12 -16.64 9.80
C LYS A 382 -6.25 -18.15 9.94
N VAL A 383 -7.19 -18.62 10.75
CA VAL A 383 -7.52 -20.05 10.86
C VAL A 383 -8.08 -20.58 9.53
N ALA A 384 -9.03 -19.87 8.92
CA ALA A 384 -9.61 -20.24 7.63
C ALA A 384 -8.55 -20.27 6.52
N THR A 385 -7.63 -19.30 6.53
CA THR A 385 -6.51 -19.23 5.59
C THR A 385 -5.66 -20.50 5.62
N TRP A 386 -5.26 -20.96 6.81
CA TRP A 386 -4.46 -22.16 6.94
C TRP A 386 -5.19 -23.43 6.50
N LEU A 387 -6.49 -23.52 6.78
CA LEU A 387 -7.31 -24.62 6.24
C LEU A 387 -7.32 -24.63 4.71
N GLY A 388 -7.35 -23.45 4.08
CA GLY A 388 -7.20 -23.30 2.63
C GLY A 388 -5.82 -23.73 2.13
N VAL A 389 -4.75 -23.26 2.79
CA VAL A 389 -3.36 -23.62 2.45
C VAL A 389 -3.10 -25.13 2.50
N PHE A 390 -3.77 -25.81 3.44
CA PHE A 390 -3.64 -27.27 3.60
C PHE A 390 -4.67 -28.06 2.80
N ASP A 391 -5.45 -27.45 1.91
CA ASP A 391 -6.56 -28.09 1.18
C ASP A 391 -7.57 -28.82 2.11
N ALA A 392 -7.74 -28.30 3.30
CA ALA A 392 -8.61 -28.86 4.35
C ALA A 392 -9.87 -27.99 4.62
N CYS A 393 -10.14 -27.02 3.79
CA CYS A 393 -11.20 -26.02 3.97
C CYS A 393 -12.63 -26.54 3.68
N ALA A 394 -12.77 -27.56 2.82
CA ALA A 394 -14.08 -27.99 2.32
C ALA A 394 -15.06 -28.48 3.42
N PRO A 395 -14.64 -29.27 4.44
CA PRO A 395 -15.55 -29.70 5.50
C PRO A 395 -16.10 -28.56 6.36
N TYR A 396 -15.44 -27.40 6.32
CA TYR A 396 -15.77 -26.23 7.12
C TYR A 396 -16.44 -25.10 6.33
N HIS A 397 -16.61 -25.26 5.00
CA HIS A 397 -17.17 -24.25 4.11
C HIS A 397 -16.39 -22.91 4.17
N VAL A 398 -15.06 -22.99 4.16
CA VAL A 398 -14.14 -21.84 4.20
C VAL A 398 -13.11 -21.88 3.06
N CYS A 399 -13.40 -22.61 1.99
CA CYS A 399 -12.60 -22.54 0.79
C CYS A 399 -12.73 -21.16 0.12
N LYS A 400 -11.79 -20.86 -0.76
CA LYS A 400 -11.74 -19.56 -1.46
C LYS A 400 -13.10 -19.18 -2.05
N ASP A 401 -13.74 -20.09 -2.79
CA ASP A 401 -15.04 -19.86 -3.40
C ASP A 401 -16.18 -19.63 -2.38
N ASP A 402 -16.11 -20.26 -1.21
CA ASP A 402 -17.10 -20.07 -0.13
C ASP A 402 -16.92 -18.69 0.51
N ILE A 403 -15.67 -18.29 0.74
CA ILE A 403 -15.33 -16.96 1.25
C ILE A 403 -15.71 -15.87 0.25
N GLU A 404 -15.41 -16.04 -1.04
CA GLU A 404 -15.80 -15.10 -2.08
C GLU A 404 -17.32 -14.89 -2.15
N LYS A 405 -18.10 -15.98 -2.14
CA LYS A 405 -19.57 -15.91 -2.14
C LYS A 405 -20.12 -15.17 -0.92
N ARG A 406 -19.46 -15.31 0.22
CA ARG A 406 -19.85 -14.66 1.46
C ARG A 406 -19.52 -13.18 1.47
N LEU A 407 -18.33 -12.81 0.98
CA LEU A 407 -17.87 -11.42 0.93
C LEU A 407 -18.54 -10.64 -0.20
N PHE A 408 -18.87 -11.29 -1.30
CA PHE A 408 -19.40 -10.65 -2.51
C PHE A 408 -20.68 -11.33 -2.99
N PRO A 409 -21.78 -11.30 -2.19
CA PRO A 409 -23.03 -11.96 -2.53
C PRO A 409 -23.75 -11.31 -3.72
N TYR A 410 -23.41 -10.06 -4.05
CA TYR A 410 -24.02 -9.32 -5.14
C TYR A 410 -23.03 -9.06 -6.27
N THR A 411 -23.55 -9.11 -7.49
CA THR A 411 -22.84 -8.68 -8.70
C THR A 411 -23.71 -7.67 -9.44
N TYR A 412 -23.19 -6.47 -9.63
CA TYR A 412 -23.82 -5.41 -10.37
C TYR A 412 -23.08 -5.18 -11.68
N THR A 413 -23.79 -5.09 -12.79
CA THR A 413 -23.20 -4.92 -14.13
C THR A 413 -23.80 -3.69 -14.79
N TYR A 414 -22.93 -2.87 -15.39
CA TYR A 414 -23.26 -1.64 -16.08
C TYR A 414 -22.54 -1.63 -17.43
N GLY A 415 -23.24 -1.35 -18.50
CA GLY A 415 -22.69 -1.37 -19.85
C GLY A 415 -22.19 -2.77 -20.27
N THR A 416 -22.80 -3.37 -21.26
CA THR A 416 -22.41 -4.73 -21.73
C THR A 416 -22.22 -4.80 -23.23
N ASP A 417 -22.21 -3.67 -23.90
CA ASP A 417 -22.02 -3.57 -25.33
C ASP A 417 -20.55 -3.79 -25.80
N GLY A 418 -19.67 -4.16 -24.87
CA GLY A 418 -18.27 -4.47 -25.15
C GLY A 418 -17.37 -3.23 -25.28
N THR A 419 -17.91 -2.03 -25.06
CA THR A 419 -17.13 -0.80 -25.22
C THR A 419 -16.76 -0.11 -23.91
N ASP A 420 -17.59 -0.27 -22.85
CA ASP A 420 -17.46 0.50 -21.60
C ASP A 420 -18.23 -0.17 -20.44
N GLY A 421 -17.84 -1.37 -20.11
CA GLY A 421 -18.49 -2.15 -19.05
C GLY A 421 -17.88 -1.88 -17.68
N ILE A 422 -18.71 -1.91 -16.63
CA ILE A 422 -18.31 -1.97 -15.24
C ILE A 422 -19.03 -3.14 -14.57
N GLN A 423 -18.30 -4.01 -13.92
CA GLN A 423 -18.85 -5.11 -13.13
C GLN A 423 -18.34 -5.01 -11.69
N VAL A 424 -19.25 -4.92 -10.73
CA VAL A 424 -18.92 -4.77 -9.31
C VAL A 424 -19.38 -6.00 -8.54
N ARG A 425 -18.47 -6.67 -7.84
CA ARG A 425 -18.76 -7.73 -6.86
C ARG A 425 -18.61 -7.18 -5.46
N THR A 426 -19.66 -7.28 -4.62
CA THR A 426 -19.66 -6.64 -3.30
C THR A 426 -20.75 -7.22 -2.38
N ALA A 427 -20.67 -6.89 -1.08
CA ALA A 427 -21.78 -7.03 -0.12
C ALA A 427 -22.59 -5.74 0.04
N LEU A 428 -22.14 -4.63 -0.55
CA LEU A 428 -22.79 -3.34 -0.41
C LEU A 428 -24.07 -3.26 -1.26
N ASP A 429 -24.91 -2.31 -0.92
CA ASP A 429 -26.16 -2.09 -1.62
C ASP A 429 -25.95 -1.48 -3.02
N ARG A 430 -27.01 -1.50 -3.79
CA ARG A 430 -27.00 -0.97 -5.13
C ARG A 430 -26.80 0.54 -5.18
N ASP A 431 -27.31 1.28 -4.21
CA ASP A 431 -27.24 2.74 -4.22
C ASP A 431 -25.77 3.20 -4.08
N THR A 432 -24.99 2.54 -3.22
CA THR A 432 -23.55 2.78 -3.12
C THR A 432 -22.83 2.53 -4.45
N VAL A 433 -23.18 1.45 -5.16
CA VAL A 433 -22.54 1.10 -6.42
C VAL A 433 -23.01 2.00 -7.55
N ASP A 434 -24.30 2.38 -7.58
CA ASP A 434 -24.84 3.35 -8.55
C ASP A 434 -24.14 4.72 -8.41
N GLN A 435 -23.86 5.16 -7.17
CA GLN A 435 -23.06 6.38 -6.91
C GLN A 435 -21.71 6.35 -7.63
N LEU A 436 -20.97 5.25 -7.50
CA LEU A 436 -19.67 5.09 -8.17
C LEU A 436 -19.83 5.04 -9.69
N TYR A 437 -20.84 4.33 -10.16
CA TYR A 437 -21.10 4.26 -11.60
C TYR A 437 -21.37 5.63 -12.21
N TYR A 438 -22.20 6.47 -11.58
CA TYR A 438 -22.48 7.81 -12.09
C TYR A 438 -21.27 8.74 -11.96
N ALA A 439 -20.46 8.58 -10.90
CA ALA A 439 -19.18 9.26 -10.78
C ALA A 439 -18.25 8.95 -11.96
N SER A 440 -18.16 7.68 -12.37
CA SER A 440 -17.36 7.27 -13.52
C SER A 440 -17.78 7.96 -14.83
N LYS A 441 -19.07 8.30 -14.99
CA LYS A 441 -19.56 8.97 -16.21
C LYS A 441 -19.11 10.42 -16.28
N GLN A 442 -19.02 11.11 -15.12
CA GLN A 442 -18.49 12.47 -15.08
C GLN A 442 -16.99 12.45 -15.40
N VAL A 443 -16.22 11.57 -14.77
CA VAL A 443 -14.78 11.40 -15.03
C VAL A 443 -14.54 11.10 -16.51
N LYS A 444 -15.23 10.12 -17.06
CA LYS A 444 -15.08 9.71 -18.47
C LYS A 444 -15.36 10.85 -19.43
N ALA A 445 -16.45 11.60 -19.25
CA ALA A 445 -16.81 12.69 -20.14
C ALA A 445 -15.74 13.79 -20.16
N GLN A 446 -15.25 14.19 -19.00
CA GLN A 446 -14.18 15.20 -18.91
C GLN A 446 -12.83 14.65 -19.41
N PHE A 447 -12.54 13.37 -19.19
CA PHE A 447 -11.35 12.73 -19.74
C PHE A 447 -11.34 12.78 -21.26
N HIS A 448 -12.45 12.42 -21.91
CA HIS A 448 -12.54 12.48 -23.38
C HIS A 448 -12.51 13.91 -23.92
N ARG A 449 -13.03 14.89 -23.19
CA ARG A 449 -12.85 16.32 -23.57
C ARG A 449 -11.40 16.72 -23.63
N VAL A 450 -10.62 16.36 -22.60
CA VAL A 450 -9.18 16.67 -22.53
C VAL A 450 -8.42 15.87 -23.59
N LEU A 451 -8.72 14.59 -23.71
CA LEU A 451 -8.05 13.69 -24.65
C LEU A 451 -8.33 14.06 -26.12
N GLY A 452 -9.55 14.51 -26.41
CA GLY A 452 -10.00 14.82 -27.78
C GLY A 452 -10.24 13.59 -28.65
N ALA A 453 -10.33 12.38 -28.05
CA ALA A 453 -10.58 11.13 -28.77
C ALA A 453 -11.44 10.17 -27.94
N GLU A 454 -12.30 9.41 -28.60
CA GLU A 454 -13.19 8.44 -27.95
C GLU A 454 -12.80 6.98 -28.24
N GLU A 455 -12.02 6.74 -29.31
CA GLU A 455 -11.58 5.40 -29.66
C GLU A 455 -10.47 4.90 -28.74
N PRO A 456 -10.60 3.69 -28.18
CA PRO A 456 -9.53 3.08 -27.38
C PRO A 456 -8.24 2.91 -28.19
N LEU A 457 -7.13 2.70 -27.50
CA LEU A 457 -5.86 2.34 -28.10
C LEU A 457 -5.98 1.02 -28.87
N ALA A 458 -5.29 0.93 -30.00
CA ALA A 458 -5.30 -0.28 -30.82
C ALA A 458 -4.76 -1.48 -30.01
N GLY A 459 -5.55 -2.56 -29.96
CA GLY A 459 -5.18 -3.77 -29.22
C GLY A 459 -5.61 -3.80 -27.77
N ASP A 460 -6.32 -2.75 -27.28
CA ASP A 460 -6.94 -2.80 -25.96
C ASP A 460 -7.89 -3.98 -25.79
N THR A 461 -7.76 -4.70 -24.68
CA THR A 461 -8.62 -5.85 -24.33
C THR A 461 -9.45 -5.62 -23.07
N ASN A 462 -9.31 -4.45 -22.44
CA ASN A 462 -9.89 -4.12 -21.15
C ASN A 462 -11.25 -3.41 -21.26
N ALA A 463 -12.15 -3.91 -22.11
CA ALA A 463 -13.46 -3.32 -22.35
C ALA A 463 -14.38 -3.27 -21.11
N THR A 464 -14.08 -4.03 -20.06
CA THR A 464 -14.84 -4.05 -18.81
C THR A 464 -13.91 -3.85 -17.62
N LEU A 465 -14.21 -2.86 -16.79
CA LEU A 465 -13.60 -2.69 -15.49
C LEU A 465 -14.28 -3.61 -14.48
N HIS A 466 -13.51 -4.49 -13.85
CA HIS A 466 -13.97 -5.35 -12.77
C HIS A 466 -13.61 -4.71 -11.42
N ILE A 467 -14.59 -4.58 -10.53
CA ILE A 467 -14.40 -4.00 -9.21
C ILE A 467 -14.75 -5.07 -8.17
N VAL A 468 -13.82 -5.34 -7.27
CA VAL A 468 -14.03 -6.18 -6.09
C VAL A 468 -14.04 -5.28 -4.87
N LEU A 469 -15.24 -4.95 -4.39
CA LEU A 469 -15.47 -3.96 -3.35
C LEU A 469 -15.84 -4.65 -2.04
N TYR A 470 -14.89 -4.71 -1.11
CA TYR A 470 -15.10 -5.28 0.22
C TYR A 470 -16.04 -4.41 1.07
N GLY A 471 -16.83 -5.04 1.93
CA GLY A 471 -17.79 -4.36 2.79
C GLY A 471 -17.18 -3.47 3.87
N SER A 472 -15.90 -3.72 4.21
CA SER A 472 -15.15 -2.94 5.20
C SER A 472 -13.64 -3.06 4.98
N ARG A 473 -12.88 -2.15 5.61
CA ARG A 473 -11.42 -2.24 5.69
C ARG A 473 -10.97 -3.55 6.34
N ALA A 474 -11.66 -3.99 7.38
CA ALA A 474 -11.34 -5.23 8.07
C ALA A 474 -11.50 -6.46 7.16
N ASP A 475 -12.56 -6.51 6.32
CA ASP A 475 -12.72 -7.57 5.33
C ASP A 475 -11.59 -7.54 4.30
N TYR A 476 -11.22 -6.36 3.83
CA TYR A 476 -10.11 -6.20 2.91
C TYR A 476 -8.79 -6.73 3.51
N GLU A 477 -8.42 -6.25 4.68
CA GLU A 477 -7.18 -6.67 5.35
C GLU A 477 -7.14 -8.15 5.73
N ASN A 478 -8.29 -8.73 6.07
CA ASN A 478 -8.37 -10.11 6.50
C ASN A 478 -8.38 -11.10 5.33
N PHE A 479 -9.05 -10.75 4.23
CA PHE A 479 -9.35 -11.71 3.17
C PHE A 479 -8.70 -11.44 1.82
N HIS A 480 -8.32 -10.19 1.53
CA HIS A 480 -7.67 -9.89 0.27
C HIS A 480 -6.37 -10.69 0.05
N PRO A 481 -5.48 -10.83 1.05
CA PRO A 481 -4.30 -11.68 0.91
C PRO A 481 -4.64 -13.16 0.68
N LEU A 482 -5.69 -13.65 1.31
CA LEU A 482 -6.16 -15.04 1.12
C LEU A 482 -6.67 -15.25 -0.31
N LEU A 483 -7.45 -14.31 -0.83
CA LEU A 483 -8.14 -14.45 -2.11
C LEU A 483 -7.21 -14.17 -3.30
N THR A 484 -6.24 -13.27 -3.15
CA THR A 484 -5.42 -12.77 -4.25
C THR A 484 -3.93 -13.05 -4.11
N GLY A 485 -3.45 -13.27 -2.90
CA GLY A 485 -2.02 -13.37 -2.58
C GLY A 485 -1.31 -12.01 -2.48
N MET A 486 -2.05 -10.90 -2.62
CA MET A 486 -1.51 -9.55 -2.49
C MET A 486 -1.66 -9.05 -1.06
N ASP A 487 -0.78 -8.14 -0.63
CA ASP A 487 -0.88 -7.49 0.66
C ASP A 487 -1.95 -6.37 0.66
N THR A 488 -2.12 -5.70 1.80
CA THR A 488 -3.14 -4.68 2.04
C THR A 488 -2.55 -3.42 2.66
N ASP A 489 -1.27 -3.12 2.38
CA ASP A 489 -0.59 -1.92 2.88
C ASP A 489 -1.02 -0.64 2.15
N ASN A 490 -2.03 -0.75 1.30
CA ASN A 490 -2.61 0.32 0.50
C ASN A 490 -4.12 0.47 0.75
N GLY A 491 -4.73 1.52 0.23
CA GLY A 491 -6.17 1.73 0.23
C GLY A 491 -6.93 0.83 -0.74
N GLY A 492 -6.22 0.14 -1.61
CA GLY A 492 -6.69 -0.77 -2.65
C GLY A 492 -5.63 -0.96 -3.71
N VAL A 493 -5.96 -1.68 -4.78
CA VAL A 493 -5.02 -1.95 -5.88
C VAL A 493 -5.78 -2.11 -7.20
N TYR A 494 -5.31 -1.42 -8.24
CA TYR A 494 -5.74 -1.63 -9.61
C TYR A 494 -4.73 -2.53 -10.34
N ILE A 495 -5.23 -3.54 -11.03
CA ILE A 495 -4.45 -4.44 -11.87
C ILE A 495 -4.91 -4.23 -13.30
N GLU A 496 -4.05 -3.65 -14.12
CA GLU A 496 -4.37 -3.30 -15.50
C GLU A 496 -4.67 -4.53 -16.37
N LYS A 497 -3.89 -5.59 -16.22
CA LYS A 497 -4.14 -6.86 -16.91
C LYS A 497 -5.44 -7.52 -16.43
N GLY A 498 -6.49 -7.42 -17.23
CA GLY A 498 -7.84 -7.84 -16.87
C GLY A 498 -8.61 -6.77 -16.09
N ALA A 499 -8.14 -5.54 -16.11
CA ALA A 499 -8.79 -4.34 -15.58
C ALA A 499 -9.55 -4.59 -14.26
N THR A 500 -8.84 -5.00 -13.21
CA THR A 500 -9.47 -5.34 -11.93
C THR A 500 -9.01 -4.40 -10.83
N PHE A 501 -9.99 -3.77 -10.18
CA PHE A 501 -9.80 -2.86 -9.06
C PHE A 501 -10.30 -3.50 -7.76
N TYR A 502 -9.45 -3.56 -6.73
CA TYR A 502 -9.77 -4.07 -5.40
C TYR A 502 -9.74 -2.93 -4.39
N THR A 503 -10.81 -2.75 -3.62
CA THR A 503 -10.89 -1.76 -2.55
C THR A 503 -11.98 -2.12 -1.54
N TYR A 504 -12.25 -1.22 -0.58
CA TYR A 504 -13.21 -1.44 0.49
C TYR A 504 -14.05 -0.18 0.79
N GLN A 505 -15.23 -0.37 1.39
CA GLN A 505 -16.03 0.73 1.92
C GLN A 505 -15.31 1.41 3.08
N ARG A 506 -15.25 2.74 3.03
CA ARG A 506 -14.43 3.58 3.92
C ARG A 506 -15.27 4.39 4.87
N ARG A 507 -14.77 4.52 6.10
CA ARG A 507 -15.26 5.49 7.08
C ARG A 507 -14.23 6.61 7.17
N VAL A 508 -14.65 7.83 6.86
CA VAL A 508 -13.80 9.02 6.99
C VAL A 508 -14.09 9.67 8.34
N PRO A 509 -13.11 10.01 9.15
CA PRO A 509 -11.65 9.87 8.95
C PRO A 509 -11.02 8.60 9.55
N GLN A 510 -11.80 7.58 9.94
CA GLN A 510 -11.31 6.43 10.70
C GLN A 510 -10.47 5.46 9.88
N ASP A 511 -10.88 5.21 8.65
CA ASP A 511 -10.22 4.26 7.74
C ASP A 511 -9.33 4.99 6.72
N SER A 512 -9.67 6.22 6.36
CA SER A 512 -9.06 6.98 5.27
C SER A 512 -9.36 8.47 5.40
N THR A 513 -8.57 9.32 4.74
CA THR A 513 -8.86 10.74 4.54
C THR A 513 -9.75 10.98 3.34
N LEU A 514 -9.79 10.04 2.37
CA LEU A 514 -10.61 10.09 1.18
C LEU A 514 -11.89 9.26 1.33
N THR A 515 -12.97 9.73 0.73
CA THR A 515 -14.21 8.96 0.56
C THR A 515 -13.98 7.82 -0.46
N LEU A 516 -14.89 6.85 -0.48
CA LEU A 516 -14.85 5.79 -1.49
C LEU A 516 -15.01 6.36 -2.91
N GLU A 517 -15.82 7.40 -3.08
CA GLU A 517 -16.03 8.05 -4.37
C GLU A 517 -14.77 8.77 -4.86
N GLU A 518 -14.08 9.54 -4.00
CA GLU A 518 -12.82 10.20 -4.35
C GLU A 518 -11.79 9.18 -4.84
N LEU A 519 -11.55 8.13 -4.05
CA LEU A 519 -10.64 7.07 -4.46
C LEU A 519 -11.07 6.39 -5.77
N PHE A 520 -12.35 6.08 -5.91
CA PHE A 520 -12.84 5.41 -7.11
C PHE A 520 -12.62 6.28 -8.36
N ARG A 521 -12.82 7.59 -8.29
CA ARG A 521 -12.56 8.52 -9.42
C ARG A 521 -11.10 8.50 -9.82
N HIS A 522 -10.18 8.48 -8.84
CA HIS A 522 -8.75 8.33 -9.04
C HIS A 522 -8.42 7.04 -9.81
N GLU A 523 -8.86 5.88 -9.30
CA GLU A 523 -8.56 4.58 -9.91
C GLU A 523 -9.25 4.36 -11.26
N TYR A 524 -10.42 4.93 -11.43
CA TYR A 524 -11.09 4.92 -12.72
C TYR A 524 -10.28 5.68 -13.78
N THR A 525 -9.54 6.71 -13.37
CA THR A 525 -8.65 7.43 -14.29
C THR A 525 -7.47 6.56 -14.72
N HIS A 526 -6.89 5.75 -13.83
CA HIS A 526 -5.86 4.78 -14.24
C HIS A 526 -6.40 3.79 -15.28
N TYR A 527 -7.62 3.31 -15.09
CA TYR A 527 -8.29 2.49 -16.10
C TYR A 527 -8.44 3.23 -17.44
N LEU A 528 -8.84 4.50 -17.41
CA LEU A 528 -8.97 5.31 -18.63
C LEU A 528 -7.61 5.56 -19.28
N ASN A 529 -6.58 5.91 -18.51
CA ASN A 529 -5.21 6.11 -19.01
C ASN A 529 -4.67 4.85 -19.71
N GLY A 530 -4.77 3.69 -19.06
CA GLY A 530 -4.29 2.43 -19.64
C GLY A 530 -5.03 2.03 -20.92
N ARG A 531 -6.29 2.42 -21.05
CA ARG A 531 -7.12 2.05 -22.18
C ARG A 531 -7.07 3.05 -23.35
N TRP A 532 -6.99 4.34 -23.07
CA TRP A 532 -7.09 5.40 -24.08
C TRP A 532 -5.84 6.24 -24.27
N ALA A 533 -4.92 6.26 -23.32
CA ALA A 533 -3.81 7.21 -23.36
C ALA A 533 -2.44 6.56 -23.50
N VAL A 534 -2.08 5.60 -22.64
CA VAL A 534 -0.71 5.05 -22.56
C VAL A 534 -0.64 3.68 -23.24
N PRO A 535 0.12 3.52 -24.36
CA PRO A 535 0.27 2.23 -25.00
C PRO A 535 1.04 1.22 -24.15
N GLY A 536 0.67 -0.06 -24.23
CA GLY A 536 1.32 -1.16 -23.52
C GLY A 536 0.66 -1.48 -22.18
N SER A 537 1.35 -2.24 -21.35
CA SER A 537 0.90 -2.60 -20.00
C SER A 537 1.70 -1.83 -18.95
N PHE A 538 1.07 -1.47 -17.86
CA PHE A 538 1.72 -0.76 -16.77
C PHE A 538 2.97 -1.52 -16.27
N GLY A 539 4.06 -0.79 -16.13
CA GLY A 539 5.35 -1.33 -15.70
C GLY A 539 6.15 -2.05 -16.81
N GLU A 540 5.61 -2.14 -18.05
CA GLU A 540 6.28 -2.77 -19.18
C GLU A 540 6.59 -1.76 -20.29
N GLY A 541 7.73 -1.95 -20.95
CA GLY A 541 8.11 -1.16 -22.12
C GLY A 541 8.59 0.27 -21.82
N PRO A 542 8.83 1.06 -22.89
CA PRO A 542 9.55 2.33 -22.78
C PRO A 542 8.82 3.42 -22.01
N TRP A 543 7.49 3.33 -21.88
CA TRP A 543 6.70 4.33 -21.14
C TRP A 543 6.94 4.30 -19.64
N TYR A 544 7.33 3.14 -19.10
CA TYR A 544 7.53 2.94 -17.65
C TYR A 544 9.01 2.88 -17.25
N GLU A 545 9.94 2.99 -18.20
CA GLU A 545 11.37 3.06 -17.91
C GLU A 545 11.72 4.35 -17.14
N GLY A 546 12.37 4.19 -15.98
CA GLY A 546 12.83 5.33 -15.17
C GLY A 546 11.68 6.19 -14.63
N ASP A 547 10.57 5.58 -14.30
CA ASP A 547 9.36 6.26 -13.78
C ASP A 547 8.85 7.39 -14.68
N ARG A 548 9.03 7.27 -15.99
CA ARG A 548 8.72 8.31 -16.98
C ARG A 548 7.30 8.86 -16.84
N THR A 549 6.32 8.00 -16.64
CA THR A 549 4.90 8.36 -16.60
C THR A 549 4.35 8.57 -15.19
N THR A 550 5.13 8.34 -14.13
CA THR A 550 4.64 8.36 -12.74
C THR A 550 3.89 9.65 -12.39
N ALA A 551 4.48 10.81 -12.65
CA ALA A 551 3.84 12.09 -12.34
C ALA A 551 2.60 12.35 -13.21
N MET A 552 2.59 11.88 -14.46
CA MET A 552 1.43 11.97 -15.35
C MET A 552 0.31 11.03 -14.88
N ASP A 553 0.64 9.78 -14.61
CA ASP A 553 -0.35 8.75 -14.27
C ASP A 553 -1.06 9.08 -12.96
N GLU A 554 -0.29 9.37 -11.91
CA GLU A 554 -0.86 9.74 -10.60
C GLU A 554 -1.45 11.15 -10.60
N GLY A 555 -0.76 12.10 -11.22
CA GLY A 555 -1.22 13.48 -11.25
C GLY A 555 -2.50 13.66 -12.06
N THR A 556 -2.69 12.93 -13.16
CA THR A 556 -3.96 12.97 -13.91
C THR A 556 -5.07 12.20 -13.18
N ALA A 557 -4.74 11.16 -12.43
CA ALA A 557 -5.71 10.48 -11.58
C ALA A 557 -6.24 11.43 -10.49
N GLU A 558 -5.35 12.16 -9.82
CA GLU A 558 -5.72 13.21 -8.85
C GLU A 558 -6.48 14.39 -9.49
N PHE A 559 -6.15 14.74 -10.72
CA PHE A 559 -6.80 15.80 -11.47
C PHE A 559 -8.25 15.45 -11.87
N PHE A 560 -8.48 14.29 -12.50
CA PHE A 560 -9.80 13.89 -12.96
C PHE A 560 -10.76 13.50 -11.82
N ASP A 561 -10.27 13.30 -10.63
CA ASP A 561 -11.10 13.19 -9.44
C ASP A 561 -12.06 14.38 -9.28
N GLY A 562 -11.61 15.58 -9.63
CA GLY A 562 -12.39 16.79 -9.61
C GLY A 562 -13.38 16.96 -10.76
N ALA A 563 -13.54 15.96 -11.64
CA ALA A 563 -14.43 16.02 -12.78
C ALA A 563 -15.89 16.25 -12.37
N THR A 564 -16.53 17.23 -13.01
CA THR A 564 -17.95 17.55 -12.82
C THR A 564 -18.73 17.30 -14.11
N ARG A 565 -20.04 17.32 -14.02
CA ARG A 565 -20.90 17.14 -15.18
C ARG A 565 -20.74 18.23 -16.23
N ASP A 566 -20.82 19.48 -15.81
CA ASP A 566 -20.97 20.66 -16.68
C ASP A 566 -19.97 21.81 -16.40
N ASP A 567 -19.28 21.78 -15.25
CA ASP A 567 -18.31 22.82 -14.89
C ASP A 567 -16.83 22.42 -15.20
N GLY A 568 -16.65 21.36 -15.98
CA GLY A 568 -15.32 20.85 -16.28
C GLY A 568 -14.70 20.10 -15.09
N ILE A 569 -13.46 20.37 -14.77
CA ILE A 569 -12.73 19.76 -13.65
C ILE A 569 -12.45 20.85 -12.64
N ARG A 570 -12.78 20.61 -11.38
CA ARG A 570 -12.62 21.57 -10.30
C ARG A 570 -11.49 21.17 -9.38
N VAL A 571 -10.81 22.18 -8.85
CA VAL A 571 -9.73 21.99 -7.85
C VAL A 571 -10.33 21.34 -6.59
N ARG A 572 -9.73 20.23 -6.15
CA ARG A 572 -10.19 19.51 -4.97
C ARG A 572 -9.58 20.07 -3.69
N LYS A 573 -10.40 20.14 -2.64
CA LYS A 573 -9.99 20.58 -1.30
C LYS A 573 -8.84 19.75 -0.73
N SER A 574 -8.89 18.43 -0.88
CA SER A 574 -7.89 17.50 -0.33
C SER A 574 -6.48 17.75 -0.85
N LEU A 575 -6.32 18.04 -2.15
CA LEU A 575 -5.01 18.30 -2.75
C LEU A 575 -4.39 19.59 -2.20
N VAL A 576 -5.18 20.65 -2.11
CA VAL A 576 -4.69 21.96 -1.61
C VAL A 576 -4.39 21.88 -0.12
N GLN A 577 -5.21 21.16 0.65
CA GLN A 577 -4.92 20.90 2.06
C GLN A 577 -3.60 20.14 2.23
N GLY A 578 -3.35 19.14 1.39
CA GLY A 578 -2.09 18.40 1.40
C GLY A 578 -0.86 19.30 1.14
N ILE A 579 -0.98 20.28 0.25
CA ILE A 579 0.10 21.27 0.01
C ILE A 579 0.29 22.21 1.20
N ILE A 580 -0.80 22.61 1.87
CA ILE A 580 -0.73 23.41 3.11
C ILE A 580 0.03 22.63 4.17
N ASP A 581 -0.31 21.37 4.37
CA ASP A 581 0.28 20.51 5.39
C ASP A 581 1.76 20.20 5.08
N ASP A 582 2.10 19.95 3.81
CA ASP A 582 3.50 19.78 3.37
C ASP A 582 4.39 21.00 3.69
N THR A 583 3.82 22.19 3.58
CA THR A 583 4.56 23.45 3.78
C THR A 583 4.40 24.05 5.17
N ALA A 584 3.62 23.46 6.06
CA ALA A 584 3.35 23.97 7.42
C ALA A 584 4.62 24.16 8.27
N GLY A 585 5.65 23.34 8.04
CA GLY A 585 6.97 23.44 8.67
C GLY A 585 7.92 24.47 8.05
N GLY A 586 7.47 25.27 7.06
CA GLY A 586 8.29 26.25 6.33
C GLY A 586 9.17 25.63 5.23
N GLY A 587 8.93 24.38 4.86
CA GLY A 587 9.59 23.72 3.72
C GLY A 587 9.20 24.35 2.37
N PRO A 588 10.03 24.24 1.33
CA PRO A 588 9.70 24.73 0.00
C PRO A 588 8.65 23.83 -0.67
N ARG A 589 7.78 24.45 -1.48
CA ARG A 589 6.92 23.73 -2.42
C ARG A 589 7.76 22.97 -3.45
N MET A 590 7.21 21.90 -4.01
CA MET A 590 7.83 21.26 -5.17
C MET A 590 7.81 22.20 -6.37
N SER A 591 8.91 22.22 -7.11
CA SER A 591 8.95 22.92 -8.41
C SER A 591 8.28 22.08 -9.50
N VAL A 592 7.85 22.74 -10.60
CA VAL A 592 7.29 22.05 -11.77
C VAL A 592 8.27 20.99 -12.29
N ASN A 593 9.57 21.28 -12.30
CA ASN A 593 10.57 20.30 -12.69
C ASN A 593 10.61 19.08 -11.75
N GLN A 594 10.58 19.30 -10.45
CA GLN A 594 10.59 18.21 -9.48
C GLN A 594 9.32 17.35 -9.61
N LEU A 595 8.15 17.97 -9.72
CA LEU A 595 6.90 17.21 -9.82
C LEU A 595 6.78 16.40 -11.11
N LEU A 596 7.19 16.95 -12.27
CA LEU A 596 7.11 16.24 -13.55
C LEU A 596 8.13 15.10 -13.70
N HIS A 597 9.16 15.08 -12.85
CA HIS A 597 10.18 14.03 -12.79
C HIS A 597 10.14 13.28 -11.46
N ALA A 598 9.02 13.37 -10.72
CA ALA A 598 8.85 12.65 -9.47
C ALA A 598 8.82 11.14 -9.70
N THR A 599 9.35 10.42 -8.72
CA THR A 599 9.39 8.96 -8.68
C THR A 599 8.81 8.46 -7.36
N TYR A 600 8.28 7.24 -7.35
CA TYR A 600 7.77 6.63 -6.12
C TYR A 600 8.87 6.49 -5.05
N ASP A 601 10.10 6.15 -5.48
CA ASP A 601 11.21 5.88 -4.57
C ASP A 601 11.76 7.16 -3.90
N ALA A 602 11.87 8.26 -4.65
CA ALA A 602 12.49 9.48 -4.15
C ALA A 602 11.50 10.41 -3.42
N ASP A 603 10.30 10.52 -3.92
CA ASP A 603 9.33 11.54 -3.50
C ASP A 603 8.16 10.96 -2.70
N GLY A 604 8.02 9.65 -2.67
CA GLY A 604 6.91 8.96 -2.00
C GLY A 604 5.57 9.42 -2.57
N PHE A 605 4.65 9.87 -1.70
CA PHE A 605 3.33 10.39 -2.10
C PHE A 605 3.25 11.92 -2.07
N ARG A 606 4.35 12.60 -1.78
CA ARG A 606 4.38 14.05 -1.71
C ARG A 606 3.97 14.70 -3.03
N PHE A 607 4.43 14.14 -4.15
CA PHE A 607 4.18 14.72 -5.47
C PHE A 607 2.72 14.64 -5.93
N TYR A 608 1.89 13.75 -5.38
CA TYR A 608 0.49 13.57 -5.79
C TYR A 608 -0.30 14.88 -5.75
N ASN A 609 -0.29 15.59 -4.62
CA ASN A 609 -1.01 16.84 -4.47
C ASN A 609 -0.49 17.94 -5.42
N TYR A 610 0.82 17.98 -5.61
CA TYR A 610 1.42 18.94 -6.53
C TYR A 610 1.15 18.60 -8.00
N ALA A 611 1.20 17.33 -8.38
CA ALA A 611 0.93 16.91 -9.74
C ALA A 611 -0.55 17.09 -10.09
N GLY A 612 -1.47 16.69 -9.20
CA GLY A 612 -2.90 16.91 -9.39
C GLY A 612 -3.23 18.38 -9.57
N THR A 613 -2.79 19.24 -8.64
CA THR A 613 -3.02 20.70 -8.75
C THR A 613 -2.31 21.33 -9.94
N PHE A 614 -1.19 20.77 -10.41
CA PHE A 614 -0.53 21.25 -11.62
C PHE A 614 -1.34 20.94 -12.89
N PHE A 615 -1.92 19.76 -13.00
CA PHE A 615 -2.80 19.45 -14.12
C PHE A 615 -4.10 20.25 -14.09
N GLU A 616 -4.63 20.56 -12.90
CA GLU A 616 -5.74 21.51 -12.75
C GLU A 616 -5.35 22.93 -13.17
N PHE A 617 -4.16 23.39 -12.83
CA PHE A 617 -3.61 24.64 -13.31
C PHE A 617 -3.48 24.66 -14.83
N LEU A 618 -2.95 23.57 -15.44
CA LEU A 618 -2.90 23.48 -16.90
C LEU A 618 -4.29 23.48 -17.52
N TRP A 619 -5.25 22.76 -16.95
CA TRP A 619 -6.63 22.77 -17.43
C TRP A 619 -7.24 24.17 -17.41
N THR A 620 -7.02 24.89 -16.31
CA THR A 620 -7.59 26.23 -16.12
C THR A 620 -6.95 27.27 -17.05
N GLU A 621 -5.63 27.23 -17.21
CA GLU A 621 -4.90 28.29 -17.90
C GLU A 621 -4.34 27.85 -19.27
N TYR A 622 -3.95 26.59 -19.42
CA TYR A 622 -3.19 26.10 -20.58
C TYR A 622 -3.68 24.72 -21.07
N PRO A 623 -5.00 24.54 -21.35
CA PRO A 623 -5.54 23.21 -21.73
C PRO A 623 -4.87 22.58 -22.97
N SER A 624 -4.31 23.38 -23.86
CA SER A 624 -3.55 22.89 -25.02
C SER A 624 -2.32 22.07 -24.62
N LEU A 625 -1.69 22.40 -23.49
CA LEU A 625 -0.53 21.65 -22.98
C LEU A 625 -0.92 20.24 -22.48
N LEU A 626 -2.12 20.07 -21.93
CA LEU A 626 -2.66 18.74 -21.60
C LEU A 626 -2.94 17.93 -22.87
N ARG A 627 -3.52 18.56 -23.86
CA ARG A 627 -3.82 17.91 -25.15
C ARG A 627 -2.54 17.49 -25.86
N GLU A 628 -1.48 18.33 -25.82
CA GLU A 628 -0.16 17.98 -26.34
C GLU A 628 0.40 16.75 -25.64
N MET A 629 0.35 16.69 -24.31
CA MET A 629 0.77 15.53 -23.53
C MET A 629 0.06 14.25 -23.96
N TYR A 630 -1.27 14.29 -24.03
CA TYR A 630 -2.06 13.14 -24.44
C TYR A 630 -1.86 12.76 -25.91
N HIS A 631 -1.59 13.74 -26.78
CA HIS A 631 -1.23 13.47 -28.17
C HIS A 631 0.08 12.69 -28.25
N ASP A 632 1.11 13.08 -27.49
CA ASP A 632 2.41 12.41 -27.49
C ASP A 632 2.27 10.97 -26.95
N LEU A 633 1.49 10.77 -25.87
CA LEU A 633 1.19 9.46 -25.32
C LEU A 633 0.50 8.55 -26.34
N ARG A 634 -0.59 9.01 -26.97
CA ARG A 634 -1.36 8.25 -27.95
C ARG A 634 -0.62 7.99 -29.26
N SER A 635 0.32 8.87 -29.61
CA SER A 635 1.19 8.72 -30.78
C SER A 635 2.33 7.74 -30.56
N ASP A 636 2.42 7.18 -29.33
CA ASP A 636 3.51 6.28 -28.90
C ASP A 636 4.90 6.92 -29.07
N ASP A 637 5.03 8.23 -28.69
CA ASP A 637 6.27 8.99 -28.78
C ASP A 637 6.83 9.41 -27.40
N PRO A 638 7.55 8.50 -26.72
CA PRO A 638 8.17 8.79 -25.42
C PRO A 638 9.16 9.95 -25.46
N ALA A 639 9.79 10.20 -26.62
CA ALA A 639 10.77 11.27 -26.75
C ALA A 639 10.10 12.65 -26.82
N ALA A 640 8.95 12.77 -27.50
CA ALA A 640 8.14 13.99 -27.50
C ALA A 640 7.61 14.26 -26.08
N PHE A 641 7.12 13.28 -25.37
CA PHE A 641 6.68 13.38 -23.98
C PHE A 641 7.82 13.83 -23.04
N ASP A 642 9.03 13.27 -23.18
CA ASP A 642 10.20 13.72 -22.41
C ASP A 642 10.57 15.18 -22.74
N ALA A 643 10.48 15.57 -24.01
CA ALA A 643 10.70 16.96 -24.42
C ALA A 643 9.65 17.91 -23.81
N TRP A 644 8.39 17.49 -23.77
CA TRP A 644 7.29 18.20 -23.09
C TRP A 644 7.59 18.41 -21.61
N ARG A 645 7.92 17.35 -20.85
CA ARG A 645 8.27 17.43 -19.42
C ARG A 645 9.44 18.38 -19.16
N ASN A 646 10.52 18.24 -19.92
CA ASN A 646 11.73 19.06 -19.78
C ASN A 646 11.46 20.53 -20.10
N ARG A 647 10.66 20.81 -21.13
CA ARG A 647 10.29 22.17 -21.50
C ARG A 647 9.50 22.85 -20.40
N LEU A 648 8.45 22.21 -19.89
CA LEU A 648 7.63 22.77 -18.82
C LEU A 648 8.40 22.89 -17.50
N GLY A 649 9.21 21.89 -17.15
CA GLY A 649 10.07 21.92 -15.96
C GLY A 649 11.12 23.04 -16.00
N GLY A 650 11.57 23.44 -17.20
CA GLY A 650 12.53 24.54 -17.40
C GLY A 650 11.90 25.94 -17.53
N ASP A 651 10.57 26.05 -17.59
CA ASP A 651 9.89 27.33 -17.79
C ASP A 651 9.66 28.06 -16.46
N ALA A 652 10.47 29.10 -16.22
CA ALA A 652 10.36 29.93 -15.01
C ALA A 652 9.05 30.75 -14.96
N GLY A 653 8.49 31.09 -16.14
CA GLY A 653 7.21 31.79 -16.24
C GLY A 653 6.07 30.92 -15.80
N LEU A 654 6.04 29.69 -16.31
CA LEU A 654 5.05 28.65 -15.90
C LEU A 654 5.16 28.34 -14.43
N GLN A 655 6.38 28.18 -13.88
CA GLN A 655 6.60 27.99 -12.44
C GLN A 655 6.01 29.15 -11.60
N SER A 656 6.22 30.38 -12.02
CA SER A 656 5.68 31.56 -11.32
C SER A 656 4.15 31.61 -11.39
N ALA A 657 3.58 31.30 -12.54
CA ALA A 657 2.13 31.24 -12.74
C ALA A 657 1.50 30.12 -11.87
N TYR A 658 2.11 28.95 -11.84
CA TYR A 658 1.66 27.83 -10.99
C TYR A 658 1.70 28.18 -9.49
N ASN A 659 2.79 28.82 -9.02
CA ASN A 659 2.86 29.29 -7.63
C ASN A 659 1.74 30.27 -7.30
N SER A 660 1.42 31.20 -8.23
CA SER A 660 0.34 32.17 -8.06
C SER A 660 -1.05 31.49 -8.03
N PHE A 661 -1.23 30.46 -8.85
CA PHE A 661 -2.43 29.62 -8.83
C PHE A 661 -2.58 28.91 -7.46
N LEU A 662 -1.53 28.29 -6.94
CA LEU A 662 -1.55 27.65 -5.63
C LEU A 662 -1.86 28.66 -4.51
N ASP A 663 -1.29 29.88 -4.54
CA ASP A 663 -1.58 30.90 -3.54
C ASP A 663 -3.08 31.29 -3.53
N GLN A 664 -3.71 31.35 -4.70
CA GLN A 664 -5.15 31.61 -4.82
C GLN A 664 -5.97 30.45 -4.26
N GLN A 665 -5.61 29.20 -4.59
CA GLN A 665 -6.33 28.03 -4.10
C GLN A 665 -6.19 27.86 -2.57
N ILE A 666 -5.01 28.08 -2.03
CA ILE A 666 -4.75 28.05 -0.59
C ILE A 666 -5.59 29.11 0.15
N ALA A 667 -5.71 30.31 -0.42
CA ALA A 667 -6.51 31.39 0.18
C ALA A 667 -8.00 31.06 0.29
N HIS A 668 -8.50 30.11 -0.52
CA HIS A 668 -9.89 29.72 -0.60
C HIS A 668 -10.11 28.22 -0.32
N VAL A 669 -9.20 27.56 0.39
CA VAL A 669 -9.23 26.10 0.58
C VAL A 669 -10.55 25.58 1.18
N ASP A 670 -11.21 26.36 2.03
CA ASP A 670 -12.47 25.97 2.65
C ASP A 670 -13.66 25.94 1.70
N ASP A 671 -13.57 26.67 0.59
CA ASP A 671 -14.61 26.79 -0.44
C ASP A 671 -14.38 25.82 -1.61
N LEU A 672 -13.29 25.03 -1.57
CA LEU A 672 -12.94 24.12 -2.66
C LEU A 672 -13.83 22.88 -2.70
N TYR A 673 -13.86 22.28 -3.88
CA TYR A 673 -14.68 21.15 -4.23
C TYR A 673 -14.31 19.88 -3.45
N VAL A 674 -15.35 19.16 -3.01
CA VAL A 674 -15.25 17.78 -2.51
C VAL A 674 -16.15 16.93 -3.38
N PRO A 675 -15.65 15.91 -4.08
CA PRO A 675 -16.44 15.09 -4.97
C PRO A 675 -17.67 14.48 -4.28
N ASN A 676 -18.83 14.69 -4.86
CA ASN A 676 -20.09 14.11 -4.41
C ASN A 676 -21.07 14.08 -5.58
N THR A 677 -21.15 12.95 -6.25
CA THR A 677 -22.03 12.77 -7.41
C THR A 677 -23.47 12.61 -6.98
N THR A 678 -24.34 13.40 -7.58
CA THR A 678 -25.80 13.22 -7.47
C THR A 678 -26.35 12.60 -8.75
N TYR A 679 -27.36 11.78 -8.63
CA TYR A 679 -28.03 11.15 -9.76
C TYR A 679 -29.50 10.85 -9.44
N THR A 680 -30.32 10.70 -10.48
CA THR A 680 -31.72 10.31 -10.32
C THR A 680 -31.80 8.78 -10.22
N PRO A 681 -32.36 8.20 -9.15
CA PRO A 681 -32.57 6.76 -9.05
C PRO A 681 -33.38 6.22 -10.23
N LEU A 682 -33.06 5.02 -10.71
CA LEU A 682 -33.73 4.42 -11.89
C LEU A 682 -35.23 4.39 -11.78
N GLY A 683 -35.78 4.17 -10.56
CA GLY A 683 -37.24 4.17 -10.33
C GLY A 683 -37.92 5.53 -10.48
N GLU A 684 -37.13 6.62 -10.37
CA GLU A 684 -37.63 8.00 -10.47
C GLU A 684 -37.40 8.61 -11.86
N LEU A 685 -36.59 7.96 -12.70
CA LEU A 685 -36.42 8.38 -14.09
C LEU A 685 -37.75 8.29 -14.85
N ARG A 686 -37.90 9.21 -15.75
CA ARG A 686 -39.02 9.15 -16.67
C ARG A 686 -38.92 7.92 -17.58
N ASP A 687 -40.02 7.18 -17.75
CA ASP A 687 -40.14 6.09 -18.72
C ASP A 687 -40.15 6.70 -20.14
N THR A 688 -39.10 6.40 -20.92
CA THR A 688 -38.83 7.02 -22.19
C THR A 688 -37.97 6.15 -23.10
N SER A 689 -38.06 6.32 -24.40
CA SER A 689 -37.20 5.65 -25.39
C SER A 689 -36.09 6.59 -25.90
N ALA A 690 -35.07 6.02 -26.57
CA ALA A 690 -34.01 6.82 -27.21
C ALA A 690 -34.54 7.82 -28.24
N ASP A 691 -35.65 7.46 -28.98
CA ASP A 691 -36.30 8.38 -29.92
C ASP A 691 -37.01 9.55 -29.21
N GLN A 692 -37.58 9.29 -28.04
CA GLN A 692 -38.20 10.35 -27.23
C GLN A 692 -37.12 11.24 -26.62
N ILE A 693 -36.02 10.65 -26.15
CA ILE A 693 -34.83 11.40 -25.70
C ILE A 693 -34.31 12.31 -26.82
N ARG A 694 -34.13 11.80 -28.04
CA ARG A 694 -33.75 12.61 -29.20
C ARG A 694 -34.71 13.78 -29.41
N SER A 695 -35.99 13.53 -29.32
CA SER A 695 -37.00 14.57 -29.52
C SER A 695 -36.92 15.63 -28.42
N SER A 696 -36.83 15.24 -27.14
CA SER A 696 -36.66 16.15 -26.02
C SER A 696 -35.36 16.94 -26.12
N PHE A 697 -34.26 16.25 -26.42
CA PHE A 697 -32.94 16.85 -26.60
C PHE A 697 -32.96 17.91 -27.72
N THR A 698 -33.52 17.58 -28.88
CA THR A 698 -33.69 18.51 -30.00
C THR A 698 -34.52 19.73 -29.61
N ALA A 699 -35.63 19.52 -28.90
CA ALA A 699 -36.51 20.58 -28.47
C ALA A 699 -35.84 21.55 -27.49
N MET A 700 -34.98 21.08 -26.64
CA MET A 700 -34.25 21.87 -25.62
C MET A 700 -33.03 22.57 -26.18
N THR A 701 -32.22 21.88 -27.01
CA THR A 701 -30.89 22.32 -27.43
C THR A 701 -30.86 22.88 -28.85
N GLU A 702 -31.94 22.69 -29.65
CA GLU A 702 -31.99 22.95 -31.09
C GLU A 702 -30.97 22.11 -31.89
N SER A 703 -30.32 21.16 -31.27
CA SER A 703 -29.43 20.18 -31.89
C SER A 703 -30.24 18.96 -32.38
N ASN A 704 -29.79 18.30 -33.42
CA ASN A 704 -30.46 17.10 -33.95
C ASN A 704 -29.49 15.91 -33.92
N PRO A 705 -29.32 15.30 -32.76
CA PRO A 705 -28.40 14.18 -32.61
C PRO A 705 -28.99 12.87 -33.17
N ASP A 706 -28.09 11.91 -33.39
CA ASP A 706 -28.44 10.52 -33.54
C ASP A 706 -28.38 9.85 -32.14
N CYS A 707 -29.56 9.43 -31.62
CA CYS A 707 -29.68 8.86 -30.29
C CYS A 707 -30.02 7.38 -30.37
N ARG A 708 -29.35 6.56 -29.61
CA ARG A 708 -29.58 5.11 -29.50
C ARG A 708 -29.65 4.65 -28.05
N ALA A 709 -30.37 3.58 -27.78
CA ALA A 709 -30.31 2.90 -26.50
C ALA A 709 -29.01 2.09 -26.41
N THR A 710 -28.37 2.20 -25.29
CA THR A 710 -27.08 1.54 -24.94
C THR A 710 -27.12 1.01 -23.50
N GLY A 711 -26.08 0.38 -23.05
CA GLY A 711 -25.97 -0.13 -21.70
C GLY A 711 -26.65 -1.49 -21.48
N ALA A 712 -26.52 -2.02 -20.26
CA ALA A 712 -27.14 -3.27 -19.88
C ALA A 712 -28.66 -3.13 -19.66
N PRO A 713 -29.45 -4.21 -19.85
CA PRO A 713 -30.88 -4.17 -19.60
C PRO A 713 -31.26 -3.71 -18.18
N GLU A 714 -30.42 -4.02 -17.19
CA GLU A 714 -30.64 -3.65 -15.79
C GLU A 714 -30.30 -2.18 -15.51
N ARG A 715 -29.54 -1.54 -16.39
CA ARG A 715 -29.17 -0.12 -16.36
C ARG A 715 -29.06 0.43 -17.78
N PRO A 716 -30.19 0.55 -18.45
CA PRO A 716 -30.23 1.06 -19.82
C PRO A 716 -29.79 2.53 -19.84
N ARG A 717 -29.14 2.89 -20.93
CA ARG A 717 -28.64 4.25 -21.20
C ARG A 717 -29.06 4.68 -22.59
N PHE A 718 -28.94 5.96 -22.83
CA PHE A 718 -28.91 6.49 -24.20
C PHE A 718 -27.54 7.06 -24.52
N THR A 719 -27.15 6.97 -25.75
CA THR A 719 -25.99 7.68 -26.32
C THR A 719 -26.48 8.50 -27.51
N CYS A 720 -26.23 9.81 -27.44
CA CYS A 720 -26.56 10.75 -28.49
C CYS A 720 -25.28 11.34 -29.07
N THR A 721 -25.07 11.20 -30.36
CA THR A 721 -23.92 11.80 -31.09
C THR A 721 -24.41 12.84 -32.07
N GLY A 722 -23.62 13.88 -32.24
CA GLY A 722 -23.97 14.96 -33.15
C GLY A 722 -22.81 15.91 -33.40
N ARG A 723 -23.11 17.02 -34.03
CA ARG A 723 -22.14 18.07 -34.33
C ARG A 723 -22.56 19.39 -33.71
N ILE A 724 -21.62 20.09 -33.08
CA ILE A 724 -21.88 21.39 -32.47
C ILE A 724 -20.94 22.44 -33.08
N THR A 725 -21.42 23.68 -33.14
CA THR A 725 -20.64 24.82 -33.67
C THR A 725 -20.49 25.84 -32.54
N ALA A 726 -19.26 26.21 -32.25
CA ALA A 726 -18.90 27.28 -31.31
C ALA A 726 -18.49 28.54 -32.04
N ASN A 727 -18.89 29.71 -31.55
CA ASN A 727 -18.27 30.98 -31.93
C ASN A 727 -16.89 31.05 -31.26
N LEU A 728 -15.84 31.31 -32.07
CA LEU A 728 -14.48 31.35 -31.54
C LEU A 728 -14.03 32.79 -31.38
N THR A 729 -13.52 33.12 -30.20
CA THR A 729 -13.08 34.47 -29.84
C THR A 729 -11.66 34.74 -30.28
N ASN A 730 -10.80 33.72 -30.30
CA ASN A 730 -9.41 33.82 -30.75
C ASN A 730 -8.90 32.48 -31.33
N THR A 731 -9.03 32.33 -32.64
CA THR A 731 -8.59 31.12 -33.35
C THR A 731 -7.07 30.94 -33.45
N GLY A 732 -6.29 31.96 -33.10
CA GLY A 732 -4.83 31.89 -33.03
C GLY A 732 -4.28 31.34 -31.70
N ASN A 733 -5.17 31.08 -30.74
CA ASN A 733 -4.82 30.54 -29.44
C ASN A 733 -5.62 29.25 -29.19
N ALA A 734 -4.89 28.12 -29.11
CA ALA A 734 -5.50 26.81 -28.93
C ALA A 734 -6.26 26.68 -27.61
N ASP A 735 -5.81 27.29 -26.52
CA ASP A 735 -6.49 27.28 -25.23
C ASP A 735 -7.83 28.01 -25.31
N THR A 736 -7.87 29.15 -25.99
CA THR A 736 -9.12 29.90 -26.21
C THR A 736 -10.10 29.12 -27.06
N VAL A 737 -9.65 28.48 -28.14
CA VAL A 737 -10.49 27.63 -28.98
C VAL A 737 -11.10 26.48 -28.16
N PHE A 738 -10.31 25.84 -27.33
CA PHE A 738 -10.77 24.76 -26.47
C PHE A 738 -11.81 25.25 -25.45
N LYS A 739 -11.53 26.35 -24.77
CA LYS A 739 -12.46 26.96 -23.78
C LYS A 739 -13.77 27.37 -24.43
N ASP A 740 -13.73 28.07 -25.56
CA ASP A 740 -14.94 28.49 -26.31
C ASP A 740 -15.82 27.29 -26.69
N MET A 741 -15.20 26.17 -27.13
CA MET A 741 -15.95 24.95 -27.45
C MET A 741 -16.50 24.28 -26.19
N SER A 742 -15.73 24.20 -25.10
CA SER A 742 -16.16 23.60 -23.84
C SER A 742 -17.36 24.35 -23.26
N GLU A 743 -17.29 25.69 -23.19
CA GLU A 743 -18.39 26.55 -22.74
C GLU A 743 -19.61 26.42 -23.63
N THR A 744 -19.41 26.21 -24.94
CA THR A 744 -20.50 25.99 -25.90
C THR A 744 -21.21 24.66 -25.64
N VAL A 745 -20.47 23.59 -25.38
CA VAL A 745 -21.04 22.28 -25.02
C VAL A 745 -21.79 22.36 -23.69
N ASP A 746 -21.18 22.99 -22.67
CA ASP A 746 -21.82 23.12 -21.36
C ASP A 746 -23.13 23.91 -21.47
N TYR A 747 -23.12 25.08 -22.07
CA TYR A 747 -24.30 25.94 -22.15
C TYR A 747 -25.37 25.41 -23.09
N PHE A 748 -25.01 25.01 -24.33
CA PHE A 748 -26.02 24.63 -25.34
C PHE A 748 -26.50 23.19 -25.22
N LEU A 749 -25.71 22.28 -24.69
CA LEU A 749 -26.12 20.89 -24.54
C LEU A 749 -26.51 20.58 -23.10
N LEU A 750 -25.63 20.76 -22.13
CA LEU A 750 -25.86 20.30 -20.76
C LEU A 750 -26.82 21.18 -19.99
N ASP A 751 -26.63 22.53 -19.97
CA ASP A 751 -27.48 23.42 -19.20
C ASP A 751 -28.89 23.50 -19.77
N ARG A 752 -29.02 23.60 -21.09
CA ARG A 752 -30.34 23.62 -21.73
C ARG A 752 -31.09 22.30 -21.54
N ALA A 753 -30.38 21.16 -21.69
CA ALA A 753 -30.99 19.85 -21.53
C ALA A 753 -31.42 19.57 -20.08
N ALA A 754 -30.75 20.14 -19.08
CA ALA A 754 -31.12 19.97 -17.68
C ALA A 754 -32.54 20.46 -17.32
N GLY A 755 -33.13 21.37 -18.13
CA GLY A 755 -34.52 21.79 -17.98
C GLY A 755 -35.56 20.85 -18.60
N GLY A 756 -35.10 19.76 -19.24
CA GLY A 756 -35.96 18.76 -19.92
C GLY A 756 -36.40 17.60 -19.04
N ASP A 757 -36.40 16.42 -19.63
CA ASP A 757 -36.68 15.18 -18.90
C ASP A 757 -35.52 14.90 -17.89
N ASN A 758 -35.86 14.30 -16.75
CA ASN A 758 -34.82 14.00 -15.72
C ASN A 758 -33.73 13.00 -16.19
N ASN A 759 -33.99 12.25 -17.28
CA ASN A 759 -32.97 11.47 -17.97
C ASN A 759 -31.85 12.36 -18.56
N LEU A 760 -32.19 13.56 -19.06
CA LEU A 760 -31.24 14.53 -19.63
C LEU A 760 -30.49 15.28 -18.54
N THR A 761 -31.06 15.43 -17.36
CA THR A 761 -30.44 16.11 -16.24
C THR A 761 -29.15 15.40 -15.79
N ASP A 762 -29.13 14.05 -15.87
CA ASP A 762 -27.96 13.24 -15.49
C ASP A 762 -27.07 12.87 -16.70
N MET A 763 -27.23 13.59 -17.80
CA MET A 763 -26.44 13.41 -19.01
C MET A 763 -25.07 14.06 -18.86
N ASN A 764 -24.03 13.42 -19.40
CA ASN A 764 -22.68 13.96 -19.53
C ASN A 764 -22.29 14.03 -21.01
N CYS A 765 -21.53 15.04 -21.39
CA CYS A 765 -21.10 15.23 -22.78
C CYS A 765 -19.58 15.41 -22.90
N SER A 766 -19.01 14.83 -23.94
CA SER A 766 -17.65 15.05 -24.43
C SER A 766 -17.67 15.64 -25.83
N PHE A 767 -16.52 16.13 -26.30
CA PHE A 767 -16.32 16.55 -27.68
C PHE A 767 -14.91 16.24 -28.15
N GLY A 768 -14.75 16.07 -29.45
CA GLY A 768 -13.47 15.80 -30.10
C GLY A 768 -12.67 17.04 -30.47
N ASP A 769 -11.82 16.92 -31.49
CA ASP A 769 -11.06 18.05 -32.04
C ASP A 769 -11.98 19.10 -32.65
N VAL A 770 -11.52 20.36 -32.62
CA VAL A 770 -12.28 21.49 -33.17
C VAL A 770 -11.77 21.85 -34.53
N ASP A 771 -12.62 21.69 -35.55
CA ASP A 771 -12.39 22.10 -36.92
C ASP A 771 -12.66 23.63 -37.07
N ILE A 772 -11.62 24.45 -37.13
CA ILE A 772 -11.75 25.92 -37.27
C ILE A 772 -12.16 26.25 -38.70
N TRP A 773 -13.19 27.09 -38.86
CA TRP A 773 -13.65 27.55 -40.18
C TRP A 773 -12.63 28.46 -40.86
N SER A 774 -12.60 28.47 -42.18
CA SER A 774 -11.65 29.28 -42.97
C SER A 774 -11.76 30.79 -42.75
N ASP A 775 -12.94 31.26 -42.31
CA ASP A 775 -13.17 32.65 -41.94
C ASP A 775 -12.84 32.98 -40.48
N GLN A 776 -12.38 31.99 -39.73
CA GLN A 776 -11.91 32.08 -38.35
C GLN A 776 -12.93 32.59 -37.34
N ARG A 777 -14.24 32.62 -37.68
CA ARG A 777 -15.27 33.10 -36.75
C ARG A 777 -15.86 32.01 -35.87
N ALA A 778 -15.76 30.76 -36.31
CA ALA A 778 -16.37 29.61 -35.66
C ALA A 778 -15.55 28.35 -35.86
N GLY A 779 -15.85 27.35 -35.07
CA GLY A 779 -15.35 26.00 -35.23
C GLY A 779 -16.47 24.97 -34.96
N THR A 780 -16.30 23.79 -35.52
CA THR A 780 -17.20 22.65 -35.30
C THR A 780 -16.47 21.51 -34.65
N SER A 781 -17.18 20.77 -33.79
CA SER A 781 -16.71 19.52 -33.21
C SER A 781 -17.81 18.48 -33.19
N ASP A 782 -17.43 17.22 -33.28
CA ASP A 782 -18.34 16.12 -32.99
C ASP A 782 -18.46 15.99 -31.47
N TYR A 783 -19.68 15.71 -30.97
CA TYR A 783 -19.94 15.49 -29.55
C TYR A 783 -20.60 14.16 -29.31
N THR A 784 -20.38 13.62 -28.13
CA THR A 784 -21.06 12.44 -27.59
C THR A 784 -21.66 12.77 -26.24
N CYS A 785 -22.99 12.57 -26.10
CA CYS A 785 -23.67 12.74 -24.81
C CYS A 785 -24.26 11.40 -24.36
N GLU A 786 -24.07 11.04 -23.14
CA GLU A 786 -24.57 9.79 -22.54
C GLU A 786 -25.36 10.07 -21.27
N GLY A 787 -26.51 9.44 -21.10
CA GLY A 787 -27.33 9.57 -19.90
C GLY A 787 -28.11 8.31 -19.56
N PRO A 788 -28.79 8.28 -18.40
CA PRO A 788 -29.59 7.14 -17.99
C PRO A 788 -30.88 7.06 -18.82
N LEU A 789 -31.34 5.84 -19.11
CA LEU A 789 -32.58 5.55 -19.79
C LEU A 789 -33.43 4.61 -18.94
N ARG A 790 -34.72 4.84 -18.88
CA ARG A 790 -35.69 3.90 -18.35
C ARG A 790 -36.70 3.64 -19.49
N GLY A 791 -36.70 2.39 -19.97
CA GLY A 791 -37.53 1.94 -21.03
C GLY A 791 -38.37 0.71 -20.70
#